data_2ffff38acb14ff41fde2ce4327b2bdf6
#
_entry.id   2ffff38acb14ff41fde2ce4327b2bdf6
#
_cell.length_a   1.000
_cell.length_b   1.000
_cell.length_c   1.000
_cell.angle_alpha   90.00
_cell.angle_beta   90.00
_cell.angle_gamma   90.00
#
_symmetry.space_group_name_H-M   'P 1'
#
loop_
_entity.id
_entity.type
_entity.pdbx_description
1 polymer ?
#
loop_
_entity_poly.entity_id
_entity_poly.type
_entity_poly.pdbx_seq_one_letter_code
_entity_poly.pdbx_strand_id
1 'polypeptide(L)'
;MKKFYAIFTSLTLFSTVAKAQQTICGWITDEQRSPIEYANVIALSVRDSSLVTGAVTDNAGKFLLTLPANSAQVFLRVSGIGYEQRNVSLPLAGDTLLLKSEAKAMEGVTVTAQRPKMAIRNDALVTTIVGSSLAKAGSGNDVLKHIPLLTGKEGSYSVVGRGAAVIYINNRKITDATEIERLNSSDIKDVEVVTNPGARYDATVSAVIRIHTVRKVGDGFGFDVRTSAYYWENWDTYNQLNMYYRRNGLELTAGSAYELDNTYDNQTTTNEVQAANLWTNKWIKKAKYRNTHNNYTFSAAYEFSANHSVGARFFTNLLVGANNAYPNFSTDVLKNNALYDHIESRTNGTTTAIPNKSLSAYYVGKVGKLNIDFNTDYYYGEETELRTTTEQSANYDNRTVTSAGTHANKFFATKLVLSHPLFGGSLSVGNENTFTNHEQSYTNQEGIVTNAASTIKERNNAFFFEYSRLTPIGQLMAGLRYEHVNSDYYDQGVYSTEHSRTYNQWFPSLTFATKIKKVGLQLSYSAKTSRPSYRQLGTNVEYMNRFTRQSGNPTLKPATLHNISLVSNWDIFTFVANYTQTHNKIMHWNEQEGVNENITTLRYRNFKNLPVLTLSLTAAPRIGVWSPQLILFCQKQWFDIERLGSKFDLSKPIWGILWNNTFDFKDNWIAETRLKVTSKGIAENTELTRTTCAFNFSVRKAFLNDRLSVTVGVNDLFNRTANHVILYTNNFKTSVNQEYDSRQAYVTLRYKFNTARSKYKGTGAGQSERKRF
;
A
#
# COMPACT_ATOMS: atom_id res chain seq x y z
N MET A 1 -48.59 32.41 12.52
CA MET A 1 -47.76 33.59 12.37
C MET A 1 -47.86 34.48 13.60
N LYS A 2 -47.25 34.21 14.71
CA LYS A 2 -47.14 35.05 15.94
C LYS A 2 -46.28 34.32 16.99
N LYS A 3 -45.02 33.94 16.67
CA LYS A 3 -43.99 33.45 17.63
C LYS A 3 -42.57 33.54 17.06
N PHE A 4 -42.29 34.53 16.21
CA PHE A 4 -40.93 34.69 15.60
C PHE A 4 -40.33 36.10 15.81
N TYR A 5 -40.86 36.92 16.69
CA TYR A 5 -40.42 38.31 16.91
C TYR A 5 -39.84 38.62 18.29
N ALA A 6 -39.45 37.59 19.08
CA ALA A 6 -38.96 37.80 20.45
C ALA A 6 -37.51 37.44 20.69
N ILE A 7 -36.64 37.26 19.63
CA ILE A 7 -35.19 36.93 19.77
C ILE A 7 -34.29 38.02 19.17
N PHE A 8 -34.86 39.15 18.69
CA PHE A 8 -34.01 40.16 18.02
C PHE A 8 -33.84 41.49 18.80
N THR A 9 -34.16 41.53 20.09
CA THR A 9 -34.06 42.78 20.91
C THR A 9 -33.27 42.67 22.20
N SER A 10 -32.29 41.76 22.29
CA SER A 10 -31.35 41.70 23.43
C SER A 10 -29.86 41.63 23.04
N LEU A 11 -29.51 42.23 21.90
CA LEU A 11 -28.09 42.28 21.45
C LEU A 11 -27.64 43.72 21.17
N THR A 12 -27.88 44.63 22.10
CA THR A 12 -27.24 45.95 22.12
C THR A 12 -27.03 46.36 23.56
N LEU A 13 -25.85 46.06 24.10
CA LEU A 13 -25.11 46.77 25.13
C LEU A 13 -23.97 45.92 25.71
N PHE A 14 -22.98 45.58 24.85
CA PHE A 14 -21.62 45.40 25.31
C PHE A 14 -20.72 46.32 24.51
N SER A 15 -20.58 47.55 25.03
CA SER A 15 -19.50 48.44 24.67
C SER A 15 -18.17 47.82 25.13
N THR A 16 -17.56 46.99 24.27
CA THR A 16 -16.16 46.61 24.44
C THR A 16 -15.30 47.86 24.24
N VAL A 17 -14.60 48.26 25.27
CA VAL A 17 -13.50 49.22 25.19
C VAL A 17 -12.51 48.64 24.16
N ALA A 18 -12.51 49.18 22.95
CA ALA A 18 -11.51 48.87 21.94
C ALA A 18 -10.18 49.40 22.41
N LYS A 19 -9.30 48.55 22.96
CA LYS A 19 -7.90 48.86 23.17
C LYS A 19 -7.29 49.03 21.78
N ALA A 20 -6.76 50.23 21.50
CA ALA A 20 -6.15 50.55 20.22
C ALA A 20 -4.97 49.58 19.94
N GLN A 21 -5.05 48.82 18.84
CA GLN A 21 -3.92 48.10 18.28
C GLN A 21 -2.94 49.13 17.69
N GLN A 22 -1.69 49.06 18.06
CA GLN A 22 -0.67 49.90 17.46
C GLN A 22 -0.16 49.25 16.17
N THR A 23 -0.27 49.94 15.05
CA THR A 23 0.22 49.49 13.76
C THR A 23 1.50 50.25 13.42
N ILE A 24 2.55 49.54 13.09
CA ILE A 24 3.86 50.07 12.68
C ILE A 24 4.01 49.81 11.19
N CYS A 25 4.31 50.84 10.42
CA CYS A 25 4.61 50.69 8.99
C CYS A 25 5.96 51.34 8.68
N GLY A 26 6.61 50.86 7.65
CA GLY A 26 7.89 51.38 7.18
C GLY A 26 8.37 50.71 5.90
N TRP A 27 9.52 51.12 5.42
CA TRP A 27 10.17 50.55 4.25
C TRP A 27 11.55 50.00 4.61
N ILE A 28 11.95 48.92 3.94
CA ILE A 28 13.31 48.38 4.07
C ILE A 28 14.02 48.53 2.75
N THR A 29 15.22 49.15 2.79
CA THR A 29 16.04 49.37 1.61
C THR A 29 17.48 48.90 1.86
N ASP A 30 18.21 48.68 0.78
CA ASP A 30 19.66 48.47 0.81
C ASP A 30 20.45 49.80 0.86
N GLU A 31 21.78 49.74 0.84
CA GLU A 31 22.68 50.88 0.86
C GLU A 31 22.56 51.77 -0.40
N GLN A 32 22.03 51.21 -1.51
CA GLN A 32 21.73 51.89 -2.78
C GLN A 32 20.31 52.46 -2.82
N ARG A 33 19.57 52.37 -1.70
CA ARG A 33 18.14 52.74 -1.58
C ARG A 33 17.18 51.90 -2.45
N SER A 34 17.62 50.72 -2.91
CA SER A 34 16.73 49.78 -3.58
C SER A 34 15.83 49.07 -2.57
N PRO A 35 14.53 48.86 -2.83
CA PRO A 35 13.64 48.17 -1.90
C PRO A 35 14.05 46.72 -1.74
N ILE A 36 14.02 46.18 -0.50
CA ILE A 36 14.28 44.78 -0.20
C ILE A 36 12.95 44.05 -0.05
N GLU A 37 12.63 43.24 -1.04
CA GLU A 37 11.44 42.39 -1.07
C GLU A 37 11.64 41.17 -0.16
N TYR A 38 10.57 40.71 0.51
CA TYR A 38 10.56 39.54 1.40
C TYR A 38 11.52 39.59 2.58
N ALA A 39 11.92 40.77 3.04
CA ALA A 39 12.63 40.92 4.30
C ALA A 39 11.69 40.63 5.49
N ASN A 40 12.16 39.83 6.45
CA ASN A 40 11.44 39.53 7.67
C ASN A 40 11.55 40.66 8.68
N VAL A 41 10.43 41.15 9.19
CA VAL A 41 10.32 42.15 10.26
C VAL A 41 9.60 41.48 11.44
N ILE A 42 10.30 41.15 12.51
CA ILE A 42 9.72 40.51 13.68
C ILE A 42 9.83 41.44 14.91
N ALA A 43 8.72 41.55 15.67
CA ALA A 43 8.71 42.23 16.94
C ALA A 43 9.03 41.22 18.05
N LEU A 44 10.03 41.52 18.84
CA LEU A 44 10.51 40.71 19.97
C LEU A 44 10.33 41.46 21.27
N SER A 45 9.97 40.78 22.34
CA SER A 45 9.90 41.31 23.69
C SER A 45 11.30 41.73 24.17
N VAL A 46 11.44 42.93 24.72
CA VAL A 46 12.71 43.42 25.29
C VAL A 46 13.15 42.57 26.50
N ARG A 47 12.18 41.93 27.17
CA ARG A 47 12.43 41.21 28.42
C ARG A 47 13.12 39.85 28.23
N ASP A 48 12.71 39.11 27.19
CA ASP A 48 13.13 37.70 26.98
C ASP A 48 13.37 37.33 25.51
N SER A 49 13.31 38.33 24.61
CA SER A 49 13.44 38.15 23.16
C SER A 49 12.42 37.15 22.56
N SER A 50 11.29 36.90 23.25
CA SER A 50 10.23 36.08 22.72
C SER A 50 9.50 36.78 21.54
N LEU A 51 9.04 35.99 20.56
CA LEU A 51 8.33 36.51 19.39
C LEU A 51 6.94 37.00 19.78
N VAL A 52 6.67 38.29 19.50
CA VAL A 52 5.36 38.93 19.70
C VAL A 52 4.50 38.87 18.43
N THR A 53 5.05 39.34 17.32
CA THR A 53 4.39 39.30 15.99
C THR A 53 5.43 39.48 14.88
N GLY A 54 5.06 39.29 13.62
CA GLY A 54 5.97 39.46 12.48
C GLY A 54 5.22 39.83 11.20
N ALA A 55 5.94 40.46 10.28
CA ALA A 55 5.49 40.79 8.92
C ALA A 55 6.65 40.57 7.95
N VAL A 56 6.33 40.54 6.64
CA VAL A 56 7.31 40.45 5.56
C VAL A 56 7.09 41.65 4.63
N THR A 57 8.17 42.19 4.05
CA THR A 57 8.09 43.29 3.12
C THR A 57 7.50 42.85 1.78
N ASP A 58 6.71 43.73 1.13
CA ASP A 58 6.22 43.57 -0.23
C ASP A 58 7.31 43.92 -1.29
N ASN A 59 6.93 43.92 -2.56
CA ASN A 59 7.81 44.24 -3.69
C ASN A 59 8.34 45.70 -3.71
N ALA A 60 7.71 46.60 -2.94
CA ALA A 60 8.19 47.97 -2.71
C ALA A 60 9.02 48.12 -1.46
N GLY A 61 9.37 47.01 -0.79
CA GLY A 61 10.11 47.00 0.49
C GLY A 61 9.26 47.45 1.69
N LYS A 62 7.94 47.62 1.55
CA LYS A 62 7.04 48.11 2.58
C LYS A 62 6.59 46.99 3.49
N PHE A 63 6.58 47.22 4.79
CA PHE A 63 6.00 46.33 5.80
C PHE A 63 4.89 47.00 6.59
N LEU A 64 3.93 46.20 7.05
CA LEU A 64 2.89 46.60 7.99
C LEU A 64 2.82 45.60 9.12
N LEU A 65 3.13 46.04 10.34
CA LEU A 65 3.19 45.18 11.52
C LEU A 65 2.19 45.67 12.55
N THR A 66 1.28 44.81 12.98
CA THR A 66 0.26 45.12 13.99
C THR A 66 0.68 44.48 15.32
N LEU A 67 0.89 45.30 16.34
CA LEU A 67 1.19 44.85 17.69
C LEU A 67 -0.09 44.54 18.47
N PRO A 68 -0.14 43.42 19.22
CA PRO A 68 -1.22 43.15 20.17
C PRO A 68 -1.39 44.23 21.21
N ALA A 69 -2.62 44.52 21.64
CA ALA A 69 -3.00 45.65 22.52
C ALA A 69 -2.35 45.66 23.93
N ASN A 70 -1.58 44.65 24.31
CA ASN A 70 -0.84 44.57 25.59
C ASN A 70 0.65 44.23 25.39
N SER A 71 1.22 44.56 24.23
CA SER A 71 2.65 44.31 23.99
C SER A 71 3.47 45.21 24.92
N ALA A 72 4.11 44.61 25.90
CA ALA A 72 5.17 45.27 26.69
C ALA A 72 6.27 45.73 25.72
N GLN A 73 7.21 46.58 26.17
CA GLN A 73 8.30 47.10 25.35
C GLN A 73 8.84 46.05 24.35
N VAL A 74 8.78 46.38 23.08
CA VAL A 74 9.25 45.50 21.97
C VAL A 74 10.29 46.23 21.14
N PHE A 75 11.22 45.48 20.55
CA PHE A 75 12.10 45.94 19.50
C PHE A 75 11.89 45.16 18.23
N LEU A 76 12.20 45.75 17.07
CA LEU A 76 12.10 45.08 15.79
C LEU A 76 13.45 44.45 15.44
N ARG A 77 13.39 43.21 14.97
CA ARG A 77 14.53 42.54 14.32
C ARG A 77 14.18 42.40 12.82
N VAL A 78 15.05 43.00 12.02
CA VAL A 78 14.89 42.98 10.56
C VAL A 78 15.98 42.13 9.94
N SER A 79 15.64 41.22 9.02
CA SER A 79 16.60 40.36 8.36
C SER A 79 16.15 40.10 6.93
N GLY A 80 17.09 39.98 5.99
CA GLY A 80 16.88 39.62 4.60
C GLY A 80 18.00 38.72 4.10
N ILE A 81 17.74 37.87 3.09
CA ILE A 81 18.77 37.00 2.51
C ILE A 81 19.83 37.89 1.82
N GLY A 82 21.09 37.76 2.24
CA GLY A 82 22.21 38.55 1.71
C GLY A 82 22.40 39.91 2.42
N TYR A 83 21.72 40.15 3.53
CA TYR A 83 21.84 41.38 4.33
C TYR A 83 22.10 41.07 5.81
N GLU A 84 22.85 41.95 6.45
CA GLU A 84 23.11 41.89 7.91
C GLU A 84 21.82 42.08 8.69
N GLN A 85 21.58 41.21 9.67
CA GLN A 85 20.46 41.34 10.60
C GLN A 85 20.60 42.60 11.45
N ARG A 86 19.53 43.40 11.54
CA ARG A 86 19.50 44.64 12.31
C ARG A 86 18.39 44.63 13.36
N ASN A 87 18.74 44.98 14.58
CA ASN A 87 17.76 45.25 15.65
C ASN A 87 17.46 46.75 15.71
N VAL A 88 16.20 47.12 15.84
CA VAL A 88 15.73 48.52 15.84
C VAL A 88 14.75 48.72 16.98
N SER A 89 15.03 49.72 17.84
CA SER A 89 14.13 50.08 18.94
C SER A 89 12.93 50.91 18.43
N LEU A 90 11.81 50.78 19.10
CA LEU A 90 10.62 51.60 18.86
C LEU A 90 10.59 52.82 19.81
N PRO A 91 10.01 53.98 19.37
CA PRO A 91 9.50 54.26 18.02
C PRO A 91 10.60 54.33 16.96
N LEU A 92 10.23 54.08 15.70
CA LEU A 92 11.18 54.14 14.57
C LEU A 92 11.68 55.60 14.43
N ALA A 93 13.00 55.77 14.29
CA ALA A 93 13.60 57.07 14.07
C ALA A 93 13.38 57.67 12.66
N GLY A 94 12.65 56.94 11.80
CA GLY A 94 12.26 57.31 10.44
C GLY A 94 11.50 56.15 9.78
N ASP A 95 10.84 56.44 8.66
CA ASP A 95 9.97 55.45 7.97
C ASP A 95 10.76 54.41 7.16
N THR A 96 12.07 54.60 6.95
CA THR A 96 12.93 53.72 6.14
C THR A 96 14.05 53.12 6.96
N LEU A 97 14.14 51.79 6.96
CA LEU A 97 15.18 51.02 7.61
C LEU A 97 16.16 50.50 6.56
N LEU A 98 17.43 50.87 6.73
CA LEU A 98 18.52 50.46 5.85
C LEU A 98 19.15 49.17 6.35
N LEU A 99 19.25 48.14 5.50
CA LEU A 99 20.04 46.96 5.74
C LEU A 99 21.33 47.01 4.95
N LYS A 100 22.45 46.67 5.57
CA LYS A 100 23.73 46.55 4.91
C LYS A 100 23.85 45.22 4.20
N SER A 101 24.38 45.21 2.99
CA SER A 101 24.69 43.98 2.28
C SER A 101 25.78 43.19 3.00
N GLU A 102 25.51 41.97 3.39
CA GLU A 102 26.48 41.03 3.94
C GLU A 102 27.03 40.17 2.79
N ALA A 103 28.18 40.58 2.24
CA ALA A 103 28.93 39.75 1.31
C ALA A 103 29.61 38.60 2.07
N LYS A 104 28.86 37.72 2.70
CA LYS A 104 29.39 36.41 3.04
C LYS A 104 29.52 35.65 1.73
N ALA A 105 30.77 35.41 1.29
CA ALA A 105 31.07 34.29 0.42
C ALA A 105 30.44 33.09 1.14
N MET A 106 29.32 32.57 0.63
CA MET A 106 28.78 31.28 1.05
C MET A 106 29.91 30.30 0.78
N GLU A 107 30.67 29.90 1.81
CA GLU A 107 31.33 28.61 1.75
C GLU A 107 30.23 27.63 1.34
N GLY A 108 30.41 27.03 0.18
CA GLY A 108 29.42 26.09 -0.36
C GLY A 108 29.11 25.08 0.73
N VAL A 109 27.96 25.21 1.37
CA VAL A 109 27.43 24.17 2.26
C VAL A 109 27.24 22.97 1.36
N THR A 110 28.29 22.15 1.31
CA THR A 110 28.18 20.81 0.75
C THR A 110 27.19 20.10 1.65
N VAL A 111 25.92 20.12 1.27
CA VAL A 111 24.88 19.32 1.93
C VAL A 111 25.24 17.87 1.62
N THR A 112 26.14 17.31 2.42
CA THR A 112 26.38 15.87 2.42
C THR A 112 25.10 15.25 2.93
N ALA A 113 24.32 14.69 2.00
CA ALA A 113 23.13 13.95 2.36
C ALA A 113 23.51 12.94 3.45
N GLN A 114 22.79 12.95 4.57
CA GLN A 114 23.05 12.03 5.68
C GLN A 114 22.48 10.64 5.36
N ARG A 115 22.98 9.59 6.03
CA ARG A 115 22.33 8.27 5.95
C ARG A 115 20.90 8.37 6.47
N PRO A 116 19.96 7.57 5.96
CA PRO A 116 18.63 7.45 6.55
C PRO A 116 18.76 6.99 8.00
N LYS A 117 18.23 7.78 8.94
CA LYS A 117 18.22 7.40 10.36
C LYS A 117 17.07 6.45 10.62
N MET A 118 17.35 5.34 11.27
CA MET A 118 16.34 4.36 11.68
C MET A 118 16.13 4.43 13.19
N ALA A 119 14.89 4.41 13.63
CA ALA A 119 14.54 4.42 15.05
C ALA A 119 13.19 3.72 15.28
N ILE A 120 13.01 3.08 16.42
CA ILE A 120 11.72 2.60 16.88
C ILE A 120 10.99 3.76 17.54
N ARG A 121 9.79 4.09 17.07
CA ARG A 121 8.89 5.10 17.64
C ARG A 121 7.49 4.52 17.70
N ASN A 122 6.87 4.57 18.89
CA ASN A 122 5.54 4.01 19.12
C ASN A 122 5.44 2.54 18.69
N ASP A 123 4.64 2.24 17.66
CA ASP A 123 4.36 0.92 17.11
C ASP A 123 5.16 0.60 15.84
N ALA A 124 6.11 1.45 15.45
CA ALA A 124 6.75 1.39 14.14
C ALA A 124 8.27 1.46 14.16
N LEU A 125 8.90 0.81 13.18
CA LEU A 125 10.26 1.11 12.75
C LEU A 125 10.20 2.30 11.78
N VAL A 126 10.77 3.42 12.14
CA VAL A 126 10.76 4.69 11.39
C VAL A 126 12.07 4.85 10.65
N THR A 127 12.02 5.07 9.35
CA THR A 127 13.16 5.48 8.51
C THR A 127 13.00 6.92 8.10
N THR A 128 13.92 7.81 8.51
CA THR A 128 13.91 9.23 8.15
C THR A 128 14.46 9.41 6.74
N ILE A 129 13.68 10.04 5.86
CA ILE A 129 14.02 10.25 4.45
C ILE A 129 14.55 11.65 4.20
N VAL A 130 13.89 12.67 4.78
CA VAL A 130 14.32 14.07 4.64
C VAL A 130 15.80 14.25 5.06
N GLY A 131 16.58 14.91 4.21
CA GLY A 131 18.02 15.12 4.45
C GLY A 131 18.90 13.88 4.22
N SER A 132 18.34 12.75 3.80
CA SER A 132 19.08 11.53 3.45
C SER A 132 19.27 11.38 1.94
N SER A 133 20.10 10.40 1.53
CA SER A 133 20.26 10.02 0.12
C SER A 133 18.95 9.57 -0.52
N LEU A 134 18.05 8.96 0.25
CA LEU A 134 16.74 8.50 -0.24
C LEU A 134 15.80 9.67 -0.63
N ALA A 135 16.04 10.89 -0.14
CA ALA A 135 15.28 12.06 -0.60
C ALA A 135 15.48 12.39 -2.08
N LYS A 136 16.51 11.82 -2.72
CA LYS A 136 16.83 12.00 -4.13
C LYS A 136 16.47 10.77 -4.98
N ALA A 137 15.92 9.72 -4.42
CA ALA A 137 15.65 8.46 -5.12
C ALA A 137 14.67 8.58 -6.30
N GLY A 138 13.82 9.62 -6.31
CA GLY A 138 12.88 9.91 -7.39
C GLY A 138 11.43 9.85 -6.96
N SER A 139 10.85 8.69 -6.86
CA SER A 139 9.44 8.48 -6.45
C SER A 139 9.33 7.85 -5.06
N GLY A 140 8.10 7.79 -4.55
CA GLY A 140 7.79 7.03 -3.33
C GLY A 140 8.10 5.54 -3.48
N ASN A 141 7.88 4.96 -4.66
CA ASN A 141 8.23 3.57 -4.93
C ASN A 141 9.75 3.35 -4.83
N ASP A 142 10.54 4.27 -5.35
CA ASP A 142 12.00 4.16 -5.27
C ASP A 142 12.49 4.26 -3.82
N VAL A 143 11.84 5.09 -2.99
CA VAL A 143 12.11 5.13 -1.55
C VAL A 143 11.74 3.80 -0.88
N LEU A 144 10.54 3.28 -1.14
CA LEU A 144 10.04 2.06 -0.47
C LEU A 144 10.89 0.82 -0.78
N LYS A 145 11.51 0.74 -1.95
CA LYS A 145 12.46 -0.32 -2.31
C LYS A 145 13.66 -0.42 -1.33
N HIS A 146 14.00 0.69 -0.66
CA HIS A 146 15.14 0.81 0.25
C HIS A 146 14.74 0.87 1.73
N ILE A 147 13.46 0.74 2.05
CA ILE A 147 13.00 0.69 3.45
C ILE A 147 13.26 -0.70 4.03
N PRO A 148 13.87 -0.79 5.22
CA PRO A 148 14.09 -2.07 5.90
C PRO A 148 12.78 -2.85 6.04
N LEU A 149 12.87 -4.18 5.97
CA LEU A 149 11.78 -5.13 6.07
C LEU A 149 10.81 -5.14 4.88
N LEU A 150 10.90 -4.21 3.93
CA LEU A 150 10.00 -4.19 2.79
C LEU A 150 10.53 -5.02 1.63
N THR A 151 9.62 -5.77 1.01
CA THR A 151 9.82 -6.48 -0.26
C THR A 151 8.65 -6.16 -1.18
N GLY A 152 8.87 -6.24 -2.48
CA GLY A 152 7.83 -5.93 -3.46
C GLY A 152 8.27 -4.86 -4.47
N LYS A 153 7.35 -4.45 -5.32
CA LYS A 153 7.54 -3.46 -6.38
C LYS A 153 6.22 -2.75 -6.71
N GLU A 154 6.33 -1.55 -7.29
CA GLU A 154 5.24 -0.83 -7.97
C GLU A 154 3.91 -0.78 -7.18
N GLY A 155 4.01 -0.31 -5.93
CA GLY A 155 2.83 -0.13 -5.07
C GLY A 155 2.34 -1.38 -4.36
N SER A 156 2.89 -2.55 -4.68
CA SER A 156 2.59 -3.81 -3.99
C SER A 156 3.77 -4.18 -3.08
N TYR A 157 3.67 -3.85 -1.80
CA TYR A 157 4.72 -4.10 -0.81
C TYR A 157 4.25 -5.05 0.26
N SER A 158 5.17 -5.93 0.65
CA SER A 158 5.02 -6.86 1.78
C SER A 158 6.08 -6.59 2.83
N VAL A 159 5.74 -6.82 4.08
CA VAL A 159 6.69 -6.81 5.20
C VAL A 159 7.19 -8.24 5.43
N VAL A 160 8.50 -8.42 5.49
CA VAL A 160 9.14 -9.73 5.69
C VAL A 160 8.54 -10.44 6.91
N GLY A 161 8.06 -11.67 6.72
CA GLY A 161 7.40 -12.48 7.74
C GLY A 161 5.99 -12.03 8.15
N ARG A 162 5.40 -11.01 7.48
CA ARG A 162 4.07 -10.47 7.81
C ARG A 162 3.10 -10.44 6.61
N GLY A 163 3.63 -10.58 5.40
CA GLY A 163 2.83 -10.55 4.18
C GLY A 163 2.49 -9.13 3.70
N ALA A 164 1.45 -9.01 2.88
CA ALA A 164 1.08 -7.77 2.21
C ALA A 164 0.73 -6.65 3.20
N ALA A 165 1.34 -5.48 3.02
CA ALA A 165 1.10 -4.31 3.84
C ALA A 165 -0.01 -3.42 3.29
N VAL A 166 -0.74 -2.76 4.18
CA VAL A 166 -1.62 -1.65 3.84
C VAL A 166 -0.83 -0.36 3.93
N ILE A 167 -0.91 0.49 2.91
CA ILE A 167 -0.09 1.70 2.80
C ILE A 167 -0.95 2.93 3.08
N TYR A 168 -0.41 3.83 3.90
CA TYR A 168 -0.99 5.12 4.24
C TYR A 168 -0.03 6.25 3.87
N ILE A 169 -0.53 7.33 3.27
CA ILE A 169 0.20 8.58 3.05
C ILE A 169 -0.47 9.66 3.92
N ASN A 170 0.25 10.19 4.90
CA ASN A 170 -0.27 11.18 5.86
C ASN A 170 -1.58 10.75 6.54
N ASN A 171 -1.60 9.52 7.05
CA ASN A 171 -2.75 8.83 7.65
C ASN A 171 -3.88 8.45 6.67
N ARG A 172 -3.80 8.85 5.41
CA ARG A 172 -4.75 8.47 4.38
C ARG A 172 -4.35 7.13 3.76
N LYS A 173 -5.23 6.14 3.79
CA LYS A 173 -5.03 4.87 3.08
C LYS A 173 -5.02 5.11 1.57
N ILE A 174 -4.06 4.55 0.87
CA ILE A 174 -4.05 4.57 -0.59
C ILE A 174 -5.06 3.56 -1.13
N THR A 175 -5.70 3.90 -2.22
CA THR A 175 -6.65 3.03 -2.94
C THR A 175 -6.10 2.54 -4.27
N ASP A 176 -5.04 3.21 -4.74
CA ASP A 176 -4.39 2.98 -6.01
C ASP A 176 -2.86 3.03 -5.82
N ALA A 177 -2.16 2.04 -6.34
CA ALA A 177 -0.70 1.91 -6.29
C ALA A 177 0.03 3.09 -6.95
N THR A 178 -0.59 3.72 -7.95
CA THR A 178 -0.04 4.89 -8.66
C THR A 178 0.14 6.10 -7.74
N GLU A 179 -0.55 6.15 -6.59
CA GLU A 179 -0.39 7.22 -5.61
C GLU A 179 1.00 7.26 -4.98
N ILE A 180 1.64 6.11 -4.80
CA ILE A 180 3.01 6.03 -4.28
C ILE A 180 3.98 6.52 -5.35
N GLU A 181 3.72 6.20 -6.60
CA GLU A 181 4.55 6.63 -7.71
C GLU A 181 4.49 8.14 -7.93
N ARG A 182 3.32 8.75 -7.69
CA ARG A 182 3.14 10.21 -7.73
C ARG A 182 3.95 10.95 -6.67
N LEU A 183 4.20 10.29 -5.54
CA LEU A 183 4.90 10.90 -4.42
C LEU A 183 6.38 11.11 -4.76
N ASN A 184 6.88 12.33 -4.60
CA ASN A 184 8.28 12.62 -4.77
C ASN A 184 9.07 12.16 -3.55
N SER A 185 10.22 11.55 -3.75
CA SER A 185 11.13 11.18 -2.65
C SER A 185 11.53 12.38 -1.80
N SER A 186 11.76 13.55 -2.43
CA SER A 186 12.08 14.80 -1.73
C SER A 186 10.95 15.34 -0.84
N ASP A 187 9.71 14.91 -1.08
CA ASP A 187 8.55 15.30 -0.30
C ASP A 187 8.26 14.36 0.86
N ILE A 188 8.95 13.22 0.94
CA ILE A 188 8.82 12.26 2.03
C ILE A 188 9.67 12.71 3.22
N LYS A 189 9.02 12.86 4.37
CA LYS A 189 9.67 13.14 5.64
C LYS A 189 10.27 11.88 6.25
N ASP A 190 9.43 10.87 6.43
CA ASP A 190 9.78 9.57 6.98
C ASP A 190 8.81 8.50 6.50
N VAL A 191 9.26 7.24 6.61
CA VAL A 191 8.47 6.04 6.37
C VAL A 191 8.48 5.18 7.61
N GLU A 192 7.30 4.79 8.07
CA GLU A 192 7.09 3.94 9.23
C GLU A 192 6.61 2.56 8.80
N VAL A 193 7.26 1.52 9.28
CA VAL A 193 6.86 0.12 9.07
C VAL A 193 6.31 -0.43 10.37
N VAL A 194 5.01 -0.72 10.40
CA VAL A 194 4.30 -1.32 11.52
C VAL A 194 4.18 -2.81 11.26
N THR A 195 4.96 -3.61 11.97
CA THR A 195 4.98 -5.07 11.80
C THR A 195 3.81 -5.75 12.52
N ASN A 196 3.15 -5.06 13.46
CA ASN A 196 2.07 -5.61 14.26
C ASN A 196 0.99 -4.54 14.54
N PRO A 197 0.11 -4.25 13.54
CA PRO A 197 -0.88 -3.18 13.64
C PRO A 197 -1.87 -3.39 14.77
N GLY A 198 -2.17 -2.31 15.53
CA GLY A 198 -3.10 -2.31 16.65
C GLY A 198 -4.58 -2.48 16.27
N ALA A 199 -5.47 -2.32 17.27
CA ALA A 199 -6.90 -2.61 17.15
C ALA A 199 -7.69 -1.67 16.23
N ARG A 200 -7.20 -0.45 15.99
CA ARG A 200 -7.81 0.52 15.05
C ARG A 200 -7.74 0.12 13.59
N TYR A 201 -6.83 -0.81 13.26
CA TYR A 201 -6.76 -1.40 11.93
C TYR A 201 -7.68 -2.61 11.86
N ASP A 202 -8.21 -2.89 10.68
CA ASP A 202 -9.01 -4.08 10.44
C ASP A 202 -8.27 -5.36 10.87
N ALA A 203 -9.01 -6.37 11.36
CA ALA A 203 -8.42 -7.60 11.86
C ALA A 203 -7.67 -8.42 10.80
N THR A 204 -7.93 -8.18 9.50
CA THR A 204 -7.20 -8.83 8.39
C THR A 204 -5.88 -8.14 8.04
N VAL A 205 -5.58 -6.94 8.59
CA VAL A 205 -4.37 -6.18 8.29
C VAL A 205 -3.19 -6.71 9.08
N SER A 206 -2.27 -7.39 8.40
CA SER A 206 -1.07 -8.01 9.00
C SER A 206 0.12 -7.05 9.16
N ALA A 207 0.21 -6.02 8.31
CA ALA A 207 1.27 -5.03 8.35
C ALA A 207 0.80 -3.69 7.77
N VAL A 208 1.43 -2.58 8.21
CA VAL A 208 1.11 -1.23 7.73
C VAL A 208 2.39 -0.47 7.40
N ILE A 209 2.35 0.27 6.30
CA ILE A 209 3.37 1.25 5.92
C ILE A 209 2.72 2.64 6.03
N ARG A 210 3.29 3.53 6.84
CA ARG A 210 2.85 4.93 6.94
C ARG A 210 3.93 5.84 6.36
N ILE A 211 3.60 6.58 5.32
CA ILE A 211 4.47 7.55 4.66
C ILE A 211 4.03 8.94 5.12
N HIS A 212 4.91 9.66 5.79
CA HIS A 212 4.69 11.05 6.15
C HIS A 212 5.42 11.97 5.18
N THR A 213 4.76 13.04 4.75
CA THR A 213 5.36 14.00 3.82
C THR A 213 5.68 15.32 4.53
N VAL A 214 6.67 16.04 4.02
CA VAL A 214 6.95 17.42 4.41
C VAL A 214 5.79 18.32 3.96
N ARG A 215 5.50 19.37 4.74
CA ARG A 215 4.44 20.31 4.40
C ARG A 215 4.98 21.31 3.38
N LYS A 216 4.64 21.14 2.11
CA LYS A 216 4.82 22.18 1.08
C LYS A 216 3.47 22.86 0.86
N VAL A 217 3.47 24.17 0.89
CA VAL A 217 2.30 25.00 0.59
C VAL A 217 2.50 25.53 -0.83
N GLY A 218 1.51 25.31 -1.70
CA GLY A 218 1.50 25.84 -3.06
C GLY A 218 0.06 25.95 -3.52
N ASP A 219 -0.45 27.18 -3.61
CA ASP A 219 -1.75 27.46 -4.24
C ASP A 219 -1.55 27.59 -5.75
N GLY A 220 -2.64 27.52 -6.51
CA GLY A 220 -2.67 27.60 -7.97
C GLY A 220 -2.79 26.23 -8.65
N PHE A 221 -2.52 26.24 -9.94
CA PHE A 221 -2.54 25.04 -10.78
C PHE A 221 -1.19 24.31 -10.71
N GLY A 222 -1.23 23.00 -10.71
CA GLY A 222 -0.05 22.15 -10.78
C GLY A 222 -0.33 20.84 -11.52
N PHE A 223 0.70 20.17 -12.00
CA PHE A 223 0.56 18.86 -12.66
C PHE A 223 1.84 18.03 -12.55
N ASP A 224 1.67 16.73 -12.74
CA ASP A 224 2.73 15.72 -12.82
C ASP A 224 2.42 14.79 -13.99
N VAL A 225 3.41 14.62 -14.87
CA VAL A 225 3.34 13.71 -16.02
C VAL A 225 4.46 12.69 -15.90
N ARG A 226 4.12 11.43 -16.11
CA ARG A 226 5.08 10.34 -16.21
C ARG A 226 4.76 9.49 -17.43
N THR A 227 5.80 9.15 -18.19
CA THR A 227 5.75 8.18 -19.27
C THR A 227 6.86 7.16 -19.07
N SER A 228 6.51 5.88 -19.12
CA SER A 228 7.46 4.77 -19.04
C SER A 228 7.22 3.84 -20.23
N ALA A 229 8.28 3.42 -20.87
CA ALA A 229 8.28 2.38 -21.89
C ALA A 229 9.19 1.24 -21.43
N TYR A 230 8.71 0.03 -21.53
CA TYR A 230 9.42 -1.19 -21.21
C TYR A 230 9.52 -2.04 -22.46
N TYR A 231 10.63 -2.69 -22.66
CA TYR A 231 10.87 -3.57 -23.80
C TYR A 231 11.69 -4.80 -23.44
N TRP A 232 11.20 -5.92 -23.88
CA TRP A 232 11.98 -7.14 -24.00
C TRP A 232 11.57 -7.89 -25.28
N GLU A 233 10.50 -8.66 -25.26
CA GLU A 233 9.92 -9.27 -26.47
C GLU A 233 8.78 -8.43 -27.04
N ASN A 234 8.10 -7.67 -26.19
CA ASN A 234 7.01 -6.78 -26.54
C ASN A 234 7.21 -5.42 -25.87
N TRP A 235 6.46 -4.41 -26.35
CA TRP A 235 6.42 -3.10 -25.75
C TRP A 235 5.30 -3.02 -24.73
N ASP A 236 5.64 -2.63 -23.49
CA ASP A 236 4.71 -2.23 -22.46
C ASP A 236 4.85 -0.74 -22.21
N THR A 237 3.75 -0.09 -21.88
CA THR A 237 3.79 1.35 -21.59
C THR A 237 2.95 1.68 -20.37
N TYR A 238 3.45 2.61 -19.58
CA TYR A 238 2.72 3.21 -18.47
C TYR A 238 2.76 4.72 -18.60
N ASN A 239 1.60 5.37 -18.74
CA ASN A 239 1.46 6.81 -18.91
C ASN A 239 0.54 7.36 -17.84
N GLN A 240 0.96 8.42 -17.16
CA GLN A 240 0.20 9.00 -16.06
C GLN A 240 0.22 10.53 -16.17
N LEU A 241 -0.97 11.12 -15.98
CA LEU A 241 -1.18 12.55 -15.85
C LEU A 241 -1.97 12.83 -14.58
N ASN A 242 -1.49 13.73 -13.74
CA ASN A 242 -2.22 14.24 -12.59
C ASN A 242 -2.25 15.76 -12.64
N MET A 243 -3.40 16.35 -12.39
CA MET A 243 -3.65 17.79 -12.37
C MET A 243 -4.22 18.18 -11.00
N TYR A 244 -3.80 19.31 -10.50
CA TYR A 244 -4.20 19.85 -9.20
C TYR A 244 -4.59 21.31 -9.35
N TYR A 245 -5.65 21.70 -8.71
CA TYR A 245 -6.00 23.09 -8.49
C TYR A 245 -6.21 23.34 -7.01
N ARG A 246 -5.49 24.31 -6.46
CA ARG A 246 -5.55 24.66 -5.04
C ARG A 246 -5.79 26.14 -4.90
N ARG A 247 -6.72 26.48 -4.03
CA ARG A 247 -6.97 27.88 -3.65
C ARG A 247 -7.56 27.91 -2.25
N ASN A 248 -6.91 28.64 -1.34
CA ASN A 248 -7.30 28.71 0.07
C ASN A 248 -7.46 27.30 0.68
N GLY A 249 -8.64 26.93 1.20
CA GLY A 249 -8.94 25.60 1.75
C GLY A 249 -9.20 24.51 0.71
N LEU A 250 -9.53 24.88 -0.54
CA LEU A 250 -9.98 23.94 -1.60
C LEU A 250 -8.79 23.26 -2.30
N GLU A 251 -8.93 21.97 -2.57
CA GLU A 251 -8.14 21.23 -3.54
C GLU A 251 -9.04 20.39 -4.44
N LEU A 252 -8.86 20.52 -5.74
CA LEU A 252 -9.44 19.66 -6.77
C LEU A 252 -8.31 18.87 -7.42
N THR A 253 -8.51 17.59 -7.62
CA THR A 253 -7.53 16.72 -8.29
C THR A 253 -8.21 15.91 -9.38
N ALA A 254 -7.60 15.86 -10.56
CA ALA A 254 -7.95 14.92 -11.64
C ALA A 254 -6.72 14.11 -12.02
N GLY A 255 -6.86 12.81 -12.11
CA GLY A 255 -5.78 11.89 -12.47
C GLY A 255 -6.23 10.90 -13.54
N SER A 256 -5.32 10.60 -14.46
CA SER A 256 -5.48 9.53 -15.46
C SER A 256 -4.20 8.70 -15.52
N ALA A 257 -4.35 7.37 -15.59
CA ALA A 257 -3.25 6.47 -15.88
C ALA A 257 -3.67 5.47 -16.96
N TYR A 258 -2.85 5.35 -18.00
CA TYR A 258 -2.98 4.40 -19.09
C TYR A 258 -1.86 3.37 -18.98
N GLU A 259 -2.21 2.10 -18.96
CA GLU A 259 -1.28 0.98 -18.89
C GLU A 259 -1.58 0.00 -20.03
N LEU A 260 -0.57 -0.31 -20.81
CA LEU A 260 -0.56 -1.39 -21.79
C LEU A 260 0.46 -2.42 -21.32
N ASP A 261 -0.03 -3.61 -21.02
CA ASP A 261 0.75 -4.76 -20.55
C ASP A 261 0.61 -5.91 -21.55
N ASN A 262 1.73 -6.30 -22.17
CA ASN A 262 1.83 -7.43 -23.08
C ASN A 262 2.66 -8.52 -22.41
N THR A 263 2.00 -9.37 -21.65
CA THR A 263 2.65 -10.42 -20.88
C THR A 263 2.77 -11.71 -21.68
N TYR A 264 3.93 -12.32 -21.64
CA TYR A 264 4.20 -13.65 -22.14
C TYR A 264 4.28 -14.64 -20.98
N ASP A 265 3.58 -15.77 -21.07
CA ASP A 265 3.54 -16.78 -20.02
C ASP A 265 3.71 -18.17 -20.63
N ASN A 266 4.89 -18.76 -20.41
CA ASN A 266 5.19 -20.14 -20.73
C ASN A 266 5.17 -20.97 -19.46
N GLN A 267 4.30 -21.96 -19.44
CA GLN A 267 4.18 -22.84 -18.28
C GLN A 267 4.18 -24.31 -18.69
N THR A 268 5.01 -25.09 -18.07
CA THR A 268 4.91 -26.56 -18.08
C THR A 268 4.41 -27.01 -16.72
N THR A 269 3.26 -27.70 -16.72
CA THR A 269 2.70 -28.30 -15.50
C THR A 269 2.69 -29.81 -15.66
N THR A 270 3.15 -30.50 -14.63
CA THR A 270 3.06 -31.96 -14.52
C THR A 270 2.26 -32.31 -13.28
N ASN A 271 1.14 -32.96 -13.45
CA ASN A 271 0.27 -33.41 -12.37
C ASN A 271 0.34 -34.94 -12.28
N GLU A 272 0.98 -35.44 -11.23
CA GLU A 272 1.08 -36.88 -10.92
C GLU A 272 -0.02 -37.22 -9.90
N VAL A 273 -0.84 -38.20 -10.23
CA VAL A 273 -1.94 -38.72 -9.40
C VAL A 273 -1.66 -40.18 -9.11
N GLN A 274 -1.42 -40.51 -7.84
CA GLN A 274 -1.28 -41.90 -7.40
C GLN A 274 -2.64 -42.43 -6.93
N ALA A 275 -3.27 -43.24 -7.74
CA ALA A 275 -4.49 -43.97 -7.44
C ALA A 275 -4.21 -45.49 -7.58
N ALA A 276 -5.15 -46.31 -8.11
CA ALA A 276 -4.85 -47.70 -8.48
C ALA A 276 -3.77 -47.76 -9.56
N ASN A 277 -3.73 -46.75 -10.45
CA ASN A 277 -2.67 -46.53 -11.42
C ASN A 277 -1.94 -45.20 -11.10
N LEU A 278 -0.69 -45.08 -11.55
CA LEU A 278 -0.01 -43.81 -11.61
C LEU A 278 -0.42 -43.07 -12.89
N TRP A 279 -1.16 -41.95 -12.75
CA TRP A 279 -1.50 -41.09 -13.86
C TRP A 279 -0.58 -39.86 -13.85
N THR A 280 -0.03 -39.51 -15.01
CA THR A 280 0.78 -38.29 -15.18
C THR A 280 0.21 -37.49 -16.34
N ASN A 281 -0.34 -36.31 -16.02
CA ASN A 281 -0.82 -35.34 -16.99
C ASN A 281 0.22 -34.22 -17.10
N LYS A 282 0.91 -34.14 -18.22
CA LYS A 282 1.88 -33.09 -18.51
C LYS A 282 1.37 -32.18 -19.59
N TRP A 283 1.11 -30.91 -19.26
CA TRP A 283 0.69 -29.93 -20.25
C TRP A 283 1.64 -28.75 -20.35
N ILE A 284 1.77 -28.27 -21.58
CA ILE A 284 2.57 -27.10 -21.94
C ILE A 284 1.60 -26.01 -22.36
N LYS A 285 1.67 -24.88 -21.67
CA LYS A 285 0.92 -23.66 -21.95
C LYS A 285 1.86 -22.63 -22.55
N LYS A 286 1.46 -22.05 -23.70
CA LYS A 286 2.11 -20.86 -24.27
C LYS A 286 1.04 -19.80 -24.47
N ALA A 287 1.12 -18.72 -23.73
CA ALA A 287 0.12 -17.66 -23.75
C ALA A 287 0.75 -16.29 -23.97
N LYS A 288 0.05 -15.43 -24.74
CA LYS A 288 0.32 -14.01 -24.84
C LYS A 288 -0.93 -13.27 -24.40
N TYR A 289 -0.79 -12.42 -23.40
CA TYR A 289 -1.88 -11.58 -22.90
C TYR A 289 -1.61 -10.14 -23.30
N ARG A 290 -2.65 -9.43 -23.71
CA ARG A 290 -2.59 -7.99 -23.93
C ARG A 290 -3.71 -7.35 -23.13
N ASN A 291 -3.33 -6.67 -22.07
CA ASN A 291 -4.24 -5.96 -21.20
C ASN A 291 -4.05 -4.45 -21.35
N THR A 292 -5.14 -3.74 -21.46
CA THR A 292 -5.14 -2.29 -21.49
C THR A 292 -6.01 -1.77 -20.36
N HIS A 293 -5.42 -1.04 -19.44
CA HIS A 293 -6.11 -0.46 -18.29
C HIS A 293 -6.10 1.07 -18.37
N ASN A 294 -7.26 1.66 -18.18
CA ASN A 294 -7.42 3.11 -17.99
C ASN A 294 -7.97 3.38 -16.60
N ASN A 295 -7.18 4.05 -15.78
CA ASN A 295 -7.58 4.46 -14.44
C ASN A 295 -7.90 5.95 -14.42
N TYR A 296 -9.04 6.33 -13.86
CA TYR A 296 -9.40 7.72 -13.65
C TYR A 296 -9.71 7.98 -12.18
N THR A 297 -9.20 9.10 -11.68
CA THR A 297 -9.41 9.56 -10.31
C THR A 297 -9.84 11.00 -10.31
N PHE A 298 -10.90 11.32 -9.59
CA PHE A 298 -11.33 12.69 -9.31
C PHE A 298 -11.48 12.85 -7.80
N SER A 299 -10.94 13.91 -7.23
CA SER A 299 -11.15 14.21 -5.81
C SER A 299 -11.33 15.69 -5.55
N ALA A 300 -12.13 15.98 -4.54
CA ALA A 300 -12.30 17.32 -3.97
C ALA A 300 -12.07 17.22 -2.47
N ALA A 301 -11.31 18.16 -1.91
CA ALA A 301 -11.09 18.30 -0.48
C ALA A 301 -11.20 19.77 -0.09
N TYR A 302 -11.81 20.06 1.04
CA TYR A 302 -11.96 21.39 1.57
C TYR A 302 -11.63 21.48 3.05
N GLU A 303 -10.61 22.27 3.37
CA GLU A 303 -10.19 22.60 4.73
C GLU A 303 -10.87 23.92 5.13
N PHE A 304 -12.03 23.86 5.79
CA PHE A 304 -12.75 25.08 6.22
C PHE A 304 -12.19 25.68 7.52
N SER A 305 -11.29 24.95 8.20
CA SER A 305 -10.43 25.48 9.26
C SER A 305 -9.18 24.63 9.44
N ALA A 306 -8.24 25.07 10.24
CA ALA A 306 -7.05 24.25 10.59
C ALA A 306 -7.39 22.90 11.24
N ASN A 307 -8.59 22.81 11.84
CA ASN A 307 -9.05 21.64 12.60
C ASN A 307 -10.13 20.82 11.88
N HIS A 308 -10.68 21.27 10.75
CA HIS A 308 -11.82 20.64 10.11
C HIS A 308 -11.62 20.52 8.60
N SER A 309 -11.85 19.33 8.07
CA SER A 309 -11.71 19.03 6.65
C SER A 309 -12.74 18.00 6.21
N VAL A 310 -13.30 18.21 5.02
CA VAL A 310 -14.15 17.22 4.32
C VAL A 310 -13.58 16.94 2.95
N GLY A 311 -13.94 15.81 2.38
CA GLY A 311 -13.60 15.53 0.99
C GLY A 311 -14.29 14.30 0.46
N ALA A 312 -14.32 14.22 -0.87
CA ALA A 312 -14.84 13.09 -1.60
C ALA A 312 -13.87 12.72 -2.73
N ARG A 313 -13.88 11.44 -3.11
CA ARG A 313 -13.05 10.89 -4.18
C ARG A 313 -13.84 9.86 -4.96
N PHE A 314 -13.79 9.97 -6.27
CA PHE A 314 -14.28 8.98 -7.21
C PHE A 314 -13.09 8.33 -7.93
N PHE A 315 -13.12 7.00 -8.06
CA PHE A 315 -12.14 6.23 -8.82
C PHE A 315 -12.89 5.23 -9.71
N THR A 316 -12.41 5.09 -10.95
CA THR A 316 -12.88 4.07 -11.87
C THR A 316 -11.72 3.47 -12.66
N ASN A 317 -11.79 2.18 -12.92
CA ASN A 317 -10.89 1.44 -13.80
C ASN A 317 -11.70 0.93 -14.99
N LEU A 318 -11.18 1.16 -16.18
CA LEU A 318 -11.72 0.67 -17.44
C LEU A 318 -10.74 -0.37 -17.99
N LEU A 319 -11.17 -1.62 -18.08
CA LEU A 319 -10.47 -2.64 -18.85
C LEU A 319 -10.90 -2.51 -20.31
N VAL A 320 -10.00 -2.06 -21.19
CA VAL A 320 -10.29 -1.88 -22.61
C VAL A 320 -9.61 -3.00 -23.39
N GLY A 321 -10.44 -3.89 -23.95
CA GLY A 321 -9.99 -4.90 -24.94
C GLY A 321 -9.04 -5.94 -24.37
N ALA A 322 -9.44 -6.64 -23.31
CA ALA A 322 -8.79 -7.89 -22.94
C ALA A 322 -9.08 -8.95 -24.00
N ASN A 323 -8.36 -8.88 -25.12
CA ASN A 323 -8.22 -10.03 -26.01
C ASN A 323 -7.29 -11.01 -25.31
N ASN A 324 -7.86 -11.80 -24.43
CA ASN A 324 -7.16 -12.92 -23.84
C ASN A 324 -7.06 -13.97 -24.96
N ALA A 325 -5.95 -13.95 -25.69
CA ALA A 325 -5.56 -15.12 -26.45
C ALA A 325 -5.28 -16.22 -25.43
N TYR A 326 -6.32 -16.95 -25.07
CA TYR A 326 -6.19 -18.09 -24.17
C TYR A 326 -5.25 -19.09 -24.80
N PRO A 327 -4.45 -19.76 -23.97
CA PRO A 327 -3.34 -20.57 -24.45
C PRO A 327 -3.84 -21.78 -25.25
N ASN A 328 -3.06 -22.14 -26.26
CA ASN A 328 -3.07 -23.51 -26.75
C ASN A 328 -2.34 -24.37 -25.73
N PHE A 329 -2.95 -25.50 -25.35
CA PHE A 329 -2.33 -26.50 -24.49
C PHE A 329 -2.08 -27.75 -25.30
N SER A 330 -0.90 -28.31 -25.19
CA SER A 330 -0.60 -29.69 -25.60
C SER A 330 -0.45 -30.49 -24.31
N THR A 331 -1.18 -31.59 -24.17
CA THR A 331 -1.24 -32.42 -22.96
C THR A 331 -0.89 -33.86 -23.29
N ASP A 332 0.22 -34.36 -22.71
CA ASP A 332 0.54 -35.76 -22.70
C ASP A 332 -0.07 -36.43 -21.46
N VAL A 333 -0.84 -37.48 -21.65
CA VAL A 333 -1.42 -38.32 -20.60
C VAL A 333 -0.69 -39.63 -20.55
N LEU A 334 -0.04 -39.93 -19.41
CA LEU A 334 0.65 -41.20 -19.21
C LEU A 334 -0.10 -42.02 -18.14
N LYS A 335 -0.21 -43.33 -18.39
CA LYS A 335 -0.69 -44.32 -17.43
C LYS A 335 0.46 -45.27 -17.12
N ASN A 336 0.89 -45.36 -15.84
CA ASN A 336 2.04 -46.18 -15.40
C ASN A 336 3.29 -45.89 -16.24
N ASN A 337 3.58 -44.61 -16.53
CA ASN A 337 4.68 -44.10 -17.33
C ASN A 337 4.63 -44.42 -18.83
N ALA A 338 3.63 -45.10 -19.34
CA ALA A 338 3.40 -45.30 -20.77
C ALA A 338 2.47 -44.21 -21.32
N LEU A 339 2.79 -43.65 -22.49
CA LEU A 339 1.90 -42.67 -23.15
C LEU A 339 0.55 -43.34 -23.43
N TYR A 340 -0.50 -42.76 -22.85
CA TYR A 340 -1.88 -43.23 -22.99
C TYR A 340 -2.66 -42.38 -23.99
N ASP A 341 -2.45 -41.04 -23.96
CA ASP A 341 -3.17 -40.14 -24.87
C ASP A 341 -2.34 -38.85 -25.07
N HIS A 342 -2.62 -38.18 -26.19
CA HIS A 342 -2.11 -36.86 -26.50
C HIS A 342 -3.34 -35.97 -26.89
N ILE A 343 -3.46 -34.83 -26.20
CA ILE A 343 -4.59 -33.94 -26.36
C ILE A 343 -4.11 -32.54 -26.74
N GLU A 344 -4.60 -32.07 -27.87
CA GLU A 344 -4.46 -30.69 -28.31
C GLU A 344 -5.69 -29.90 -27.89
N SER A 345 -5.49 -28.85 -27.08
CA SER A 345 -6.56 -27.98 -26.60
C SER A 345 -6.35 -26.56 -27.12
N ARG A 346 -7.37 -25.96 -27.66
CA ARG A 346 -7.39 -24.55 -28.07
C ARG A 346 -8.48 -23.83 -27.29
N THR A 347 -8.14 -22.78 -26.60
CA THR A 347 -9.10 -21.97 -25.86
C THR A 347 -9.17 -20.57 -26.43
N ASN A 348 -10.38 -20.11 -26.71
CA ASN A 348 -10.70 -18.73 -27.05
C ASN A 348 -11.60 -18.18 -25.97
N GLY A 349 -11.41 -16.92 -25.60
CA GLY A 349 -12.25 -16.28 -24.60
C GLY A 349 -12.18 -14.77 -24.64
N THR A 350 -13.16 -14.15 -24.04
CA THR A 350 -13.25 -12.71 -23.85
C THR A 350 -13.62 -12.40 -22.41
N THR A 351 -12.94 -11.43 -21.82
CA THR A 351 -13.33 -10.87 -20.53
C THR A 351 -13.92 -9.49 -20.76
N THR A 352 -15.13 -9.27 -20.31
CA THR A 352 -15.82 -7.98 -20.35
C THR A 352 -16.03 -7.51 -18.91
N ALA A 353 -15.49 -6.36 -18.56
CA ALA A 353 -15.70 -5.75 -17.26
C ALA A 353 -16.47 -4.43 -17.40
N ILE A 354 -17.52 -4.25 -16.60
CA ILE A 354 -18.13 -2.94 -16.43
C ILE A 354 -17.16 -2.06 -15.66
N PRO A 355 -16.98 -0.78 -16.06
CA PRO A 355 -16.13 0.15 -15.33
C PRO A 355 -16.48 0.14 -13.84
N ASN A 356 -15.54 -0.26 -13.00
CA ASN A 356 -15.79 -0.27 -11.58
C ASN A 356 -16.02 1.16 -11.05
N LYS A 357 -16.89 1.30 -10.05
CA LYS A 357 -17.23 2.58 -9.43
C LYS A 357 -16.84 2.52 -7.97
N SER A 358 -15.92 3.38 -7.57
CA SER A 358 -15.50 3.52 -6.18
C SER A 358 -15.67 4.97 -5.74
N LEU A 359 -16.51 5.19 -4.74
CA LEU A 359 -16.76 6.49 -4.14
C LEU A 359 -16.35 6.44 -2.68
N SER A 360 -15.51 7.38 -2.26
CA SER A 360 -15.07 7.55 -0.87
C SER A 360 -15.38 8.97 -0.41
N ALA A 361 -15.85 9.13 0.82
CA ALA A 361 -16.01 10.43 1.44
C ALA A 361 -15.52 10.40 2.89
N TYR A 362 -15.09 11.54 3.41
CA TYR A 362 -14.58 11.65 4.76
C TYR A 362 -14.92 12.99 5.41
N TYR A 363 -14.94 12.96 6.74
CA TYR A 363 -14.83 14.12 7.61
C TYR A 363 -13.75 13.88 8.66
N VAL A 364 -12.80 14.81 8.79
CA VAL A 364 -11.80 14.84 9.87
C VAL A 364 -11.94 16.15 10.60
N GLY A 365 -12.13 16.07 11.93
CA GLY A 365 -12.37 17.24 12.76
C GLY A 365 -11.74 17.14 14.14
N LYS A 366 -11.57 18.30 14.80
CA LYS A 366 -11.13 18.42 16.19
C LYS A 366 -12.01 19.39 16.93
N VAL A 367 -12.72 18.88 17.95
CA VAL A 367 -13.59 19.67 18.82
C VAL A 367 -12.99 19.66 20.23
N GLY A 368 -12.41 20.78 20.67
CA GLY A 368 -11.65 20.81 21.89
C GLY A 368 -10.46 19.83 21.86
N LYS A 369 -10.47 18.82 22.73
CA LYS A 369 -9.47 17.74 22.77
C LYS A 369 -9.90 16.47 22.03
N LEU A 370 -11.15 16.40 21.56
CA LEU A 370 -11.67 15.24 20.84
C LEU A 370 -11.32 15.33 19.35
N ASN A 371 -10.62 14.33 18.83
CA ASN A 371 -10.41 14.16 17.39
C ASN A 371 -11.47 13.21 16.84
N ILE A 372 -12.04 13.56 15.71
CA ILE A 372 -13.09 12.82 14.98
C ILE A 372 -12.54 12.47 13.61
N ASP A 373 -12.63 11.20 13.23
CA ASP A 373 -12.29 10.69 11.90
C ASP A 373 -13.44 9.80 11.42
N PHE A 374 -14.22 10.29 10.46
CA PHE A 374 -15.35 9.59 9.85
C PHE A 374 -15.07 9.35 8.38
N ASN A 375 -15.29 8.11 7.93
CA ASN A 375 -15.10 7.70 6.54
C ASN A 375 -16.28 6.84 6.08
N THR A 376 -16.60 6.95 4.79
CA THR A 376 -17.55 6.07 4.11
C THR A 376 -17.05 5.73 2.73
N ASP A 377 -17.19 4.46 2.33
CA ASP A 377 -16.77 3.95 1.04
C ASP A 377 -17.90 3.13 0.39
N TYR A 378 -18.05 3.32 -0.90
CA TYR A 378 -18.93 2.54 -1.76
C TYR A 378 -18.13 1.98 -2.94
N TYR A 379 -18.41 0.74 -3.32
CA TYR A 379 -17.81 0.09 -4.49
C TYR A 379 -18.86 -0.75 -5.23
N TYR A 380 -18.77 -0.71 -6.55
CA TYR A 380 -19.46 -1.63 -7.46
C TYR A 380 -18.52 -2.03 -8.59
N GLY A 381 -18.49 -3.31 -8.93
CA GLY A 381 -17.76 -3.86 -10.07
C GLY A 381 -18.37 -5.16 -10.52
N GLU A 382 -18.38 -5.40 -11.84
CA GLU A 382 -18.90 -6.60 -12.46
C GLU A 382 -17.98 -7.02 -13.61
N GLU A 383 -17.73 -8.32 -13.71
CA GLU A 383 -16.90 -8.93 -14.74
C GLU A 383 -17.58 -10.19 -15.26
N THR A 384 -17.57 -10.36 -16.56
CA THR A 384 -18.07 -11.58 -17.25
C THR A 384 -16.95 -12.13 -18.12
N GLU A 385 -16.65 -13.40 -17.95
CA GLU A 385 -15.71 -14.17 -18.75
C GLU A 385 -16.49 -15.18 -19.61
N LEU A 386 -16.27 -15.13 -20.92
CA LEU A 386 -16.75 -16.13 -21.87
C LEU A 386 -15.55 -16.94 -22.35
N ARG A 387 -15.66 -18.26 -22.36
CA ARG A 387 -14.57 -19.15 -22.75
C ARG A 387 -15.10 -20.32 -23.54
N THR A 388 -14.48 -20.61 -24.68
CA THR A 388 -14.72 -21.83 -25.48
C THR A 388 -13.41 -22.58 -25.63
N THR A 389 -13.38 -23.82 -25.13
CA THR A 389 -12.23 -24.72 -25.23
C THR A 389 -12.61 -25.88 -26.14
N THR A 390 -11.82 -26.09 -27.22
CA THR A 390 -11.93 -27.27 -28.09
C THR A 390 -10.78 -28.20 -27.81
N GLU A 391 -11.05 -29.48 -27.63
CA GLU A 391 -10.06 -30.52 -27.35
C GLU A 391 -10.14 -31.64 -28.40
N GLN A 392 -9.00 -31.98 -28.97
CA GLN A 392 -8.81 -33.12 -29.87
C GLN A 392 -7.94 -34.15 -29.14
N SER A 393 -8.41 -35.39 -29.08
CA SER A 393 -7.81 -36.49 -28.35
C SER A 393 -7.72 -37.72 -29.25
N ALA A 394 -6.68 -38.53 -29.04
CA ALA A 394 -6.54 -39.81 -29.76
C ALA A 394 -7.39 -40.91 -29.13
N ASN A 395 -7.53 -40.93 -27.79
CA ASN A 395 -8.19 -42.01 -27.05
C ASN A 395 -9.50 -41.61 -26.38
N TYR A 396 -9.88 -40.34 -26.44
CA TYR A 396 -11.17 -39.84 -25.94
C TYR A 396 -11.91 -39.10 -27.04
N ASP A 397 -13.21 -38.99 -26.92
CA ASP A 397 -14.01 -38.20 -27.85
C ASP A 397 -13.55 -36.73 -27.86
N ASN A 398 -13.47 -36.17 -29.04
CA ASN A 398 -13.26 -34.73 -29.20
C ASN A 398 -14.41 -33.99 -28.55
N ARG A 399 -14.12 -32.86 -27.91
CA ARG A 399 -15.18 -32.08 -27.29
C ARG A 399 -14.94 -30.58 -27.40
N THR A 400 -16.03 -29.86 -27.30
CA THR A 400 -16.06 -28.42 -27.11
C THR A 400 -16.70 -28.16 -25.76
N VAL A 401 -16.13 -27.21 -25.01
CA VAL A 401 -16.63 -26.77 -23.71
C VAL A 401 -16.80 -25.27 -23.75
N THR A 402 -18.05 -24.82 -23.74
CA THR A 402 -18.41 -23.40 -23.74
C THR A 402 -18.91 -23.02 -22.37
N SER A 403 -18.21 -22.09 -21.72
CA SER A 403 -18.53 -21.64 -20.38
C SER A 403 -18.63 -20.13 -20.29
N ALA A 404 -19.49 -19.65 -19.40
CA ALA A 404 -19.59 -18.27 -19.01
C ALA A 404 -19.54 -18.15 -17.49
N GLY A 405 -18.63 -17.31 -17.01
CA GLY A 405 -18.50 -16.97 -15.60
C GLY A 405 -18.82 -15.49 -15.37
N THR A 406 -19.65 -15.17 -14.40
CA THR A 406 -19.95 -13.78 -14.01
C THR A 406 -19.67 -13.57 -12.54
N HIS A 407 -19.06 -12.43 -12.20
CA HIS A 407 -18.78 -12.01 -10.84
C HIS A 407 -19.24 -10.55 -10.67
N ALA A 408 -20.15 -10.30 -9.74
CA ALA A 408 -20.62 -8.97 -9.39
C ALA A 408 -20.39 -8.68 -7.90
N ASN A 409 -19.85 -7.52 -7.60
CA ASN A 409 -19.50 -7.12 -6.25
C ASN A 409 -20.09 -5.76 -5.92
N LYS A 410 -20.84 -5.67 -4.83
CA LYS A 410 -21.37 -4.44 -4.28
C LYS A 410 -20.97 -4.32 -2.82
N PHE A 411 -20.42 -3.20 -2.45
CA PHE A 411 -19.86 -2.98 -1.13
C PHE A 411 -20.18 -1.59 -0.62
N PHE A 412 -20.53 -1.48 0.66
CA PHE A 412 -20.68 -0.22 1.38
C PHE A 412 -20.07 -0.35 2.76
N ALA A 413 -19.32 0.66 3.19
CA ALA A 413 -18.72 0.68 4.52
C ALA A 413 -18.75 2.06 5.15
N THR A 414 -18.81 2.07 6.49
CA THR A 414 -18.63 3.26 7.33
C THR A 414 -17.65 2.99 8.43
N LYS A 415 -16.85 3.98 8.80
CA LYS A 415 -15.90 3.93 9.92
C LYS A 415 -15.88 5.24 10.68
N LEU A 416 -16.07 5.18 11.98
CA LEU A 416 -15.93 6.32 12.90
C LEU A 416 -14.86 6.01 13.93
N VAL A 417 -13.90 6.92 14.08
CA VAL A 417 -12.88 6.85 15.14
C VAL A 417 -12.90 8.14 15.94
N LEU A 418 -13.03 8.02 17.24
CA LEU A 418 -12.97 9.10 18.21
C LEU A 418 -11.72 8.93 19.06
N SER A 419 -10.86 9.95 19.15
CA SER A 419 -9.63 9.90 19.94
C SER A 419 -9.56 11.08 20.88
N HIS A 420 -9.23 10.81 22.15
CA HIS A 420 -9.15 11.81 23.22
C HIS A 420 -7.94 11.57 24.12
N PRO A 421 -7.18 12.60 24.53
CA PRO A 421 -6.19 12.48 25.57
C PRO A 421 -6.85 12.06 26.90
N LEU A 422 -6.36 10.97 27.52
CA LEU A 422 -6.91 10.44 28.76
C LEU A 422 -5.79 9.82 29.62
N PHE A 423 -5.78 10.09 30.94
CA PHE A 423 -4.82 9.53 31.91
C PHE A 423 -3.35 9.60 31.49
N GLY A 424 -2.92 10.73 30.89
CA GLY A 424 -1.55 10.90 30.43
C GLY A 424 -1.19 10.10 29.16
N GLY A 425 -2.18 9.54 28.49
CA GLY A 425 -2.08 8.84 27.21
C GLY A 425 -3.10 9.33 26.22
N SER A 426 -3.37 8.53 25.19
CA SER A 426 -4.38 8.75 24.16
C SER A 426 -5.28 7.51 24.07
N LEU A 427 -6.58 7.69 24.26
CA LEU A 427 -7.60 6.68 24.05
C LEU A 427 -8.25 6.91 22.67
N SER A 428 -8.35 5.86 21.87
CA SER A 428 -9.12 5.83 20.64
C SER A 428 -10.21 4.77 20.75
N VAL A 429 -11.44 5.12 20.42
CA VAL A 429 -12.58 4.18 20.30
C VAL A 429 -13.17 4.31 18.92
N GLY A 430 -13.65 3.24 18.35
CA GLY A 430 -14.24 3.30 17.03
C GLY A 430 -15.19 2.17 16.71
N ASN A 431 -15.97 2.42 15.67
CA ASN A 431 -16.88 1.47 15.05
C ASN A 431 -16.64 1.45 13.54
N GLU A 432 -16.68 0.26 12.96
CA GLU A 432 -16.58 0.05 11.52
C GLU A 432 -17.64 -0.96 11.09
N ASN A 433 -18.47 -0.59 10.11
CA ASN A 433 -19.52 -1.44 9.58
C ASN A 433 -19.29 -1.65 8.09
N THR A 434 -19.41 -2.89 7.63
CA THR A 434 -19.31 -3.23 6.22
C THR A 434 -20.51 -4.07 5.78
N PHE A 435 -21.00 -3.81 4.59
CA PHE A 435 -22.10 -4.51 3.93
C PHE A 435 -21.62 -4.92 2.55
N THR A 436 -21.54 -6.22 2.28
CA THR A 436 -21.08 -6.77 1.02
C THR A 436 -22.16 -7.64 0.41
N ASN A 437 -22.37 -7.50 -0.89
CA ASN A 437 -23.13 -8.44 -1.71
C ASN A 437 -22.19 -8.90 -2.84
N HIS A 438 -21.91 -10.20 -2.85
CA HIS A 438 -21.13 -10.86 -3.90
C HIS A 438 -22.02 -11.86 -4.61
N GLU A 439 -22.11 -11.74 -5.92
CA GLU A 439 -22.85 -12.66 -6.80
C GLU A 439 -21.86 -13.27 -7.76
N GLN A 440 -21.94 -14.58 -7.93
CA GLN A 440 -21.16 -15.29 -8.92
C GLN A 440 -21.99 -16.38 -9.57
N SER A 441 -21.77 -16.60 -10.87
CA SER A 441 -22.38 -17.68 -11.61
C SER A 441 -21.37 -18.31 -12.56
N TYR A 442 -21.57 -19.57 -12.85
CA TYR A 442 -20.83 -20.30 -13.87
C TYR A 442 -21.80 -21.21 -14.63
N THR A 443 -21.78 -21.09 -15.93
CA THR A 443 -22.61 -21.91 -16.82
C THR A 443 -21.75 -22.65 -17.84
N ASN A 444 -22.14 -23.87 -18.15
CA ASN A 444 -21.52 -24.69 -19.18
C ASN A 444 -22.62 -25.25 -20.10
N GLN A 445 -22.57 -24.91 -21.39
CA GLN A 445 -23.62 -25.26 -22.34
C GLN A 445 -23.72 -26.76 -22.57
N GLU A 446 -22.60 -27.46 -22.61
CA GLU A 446 -22.51 -28.89 -22.92
C GLU A 446 -22.75 -29.79 -21.69
N GLY A 447 -22.94 -29.19 -20.50
CA GLY A 447 -23.19 -29.92 -19.26
C GLY A 447 -22.01 -30.77 -18.77
N ILE A 448 -20.77 -30.46 -19.20
CA ILE A 448 -19.56 -31.17 -18.77
C ILE A 448 -19.28 -30.92 -17.28
N VAL A 449 -19.61 -29.73 -16.81
CA VAL A 449 -19.63 -29.35 -15.40
C VAL A 449 -20.97 -28.72 -15.05
N THR A 450 -21.42 -28.91 -13.82
CA THR A 450 -22.72 -28.44 -13.37
C THR A 450 -22.74 -26.91 -13.32
N ASN A 451 -23.82 -26.31 -13.84
CA ASN A 451 -24.08 -24.89 -13.69
C ASN A 451 -24.28 -24.56 -12.22
N ALA A 452 -23.68 -23.45 -11.79
CA ALA A 452 -23.74 -22.99 -10.42
C ALA A 452 -24.00 -21.48 -10.36
N ALA A 453 -24.74 -21.06 -9.34
CA ALA A 453 -24.91 -19.65 -9.02
C ALA A 453 -24.95 -19.49 -7.51
N SER A 454 -24.16 -18.60 -6.97
CA SER A 454 -24.17 -18.32 -5.52
C SER A 454 -24.18 -16.83 -5.25
N THR A 455 -24.87 -16.46 -4.17
CA THR A 455 -24.88 -15.09 -3.63
C THR A 455 -24.48 -15.12 -2.19
N ILE A 456 -23.51 -14.28 -1.84
CA ILE A 456 -23.04 -14.12 -0.44
C ILE A 456 -23.34 -12.69 0.00
N LYS A 457 -24.19 -12.54 1.03
CA LYS A 457 -24.49 -11.28 1.68
C LYS A 457 -23.83 -11.25 3.05
N GLU A 458 -22.79 -10.44 3.19
CA GLU A 458 -22.02 -10.38 4.43
C GLU A 458 -22.16 -9.01 5.10
N ARG A 459 -22.39 -9.03 6.43
CA ARG A 459 -22.41 -7.86 7.30
C ARG A 459 -21.37 -8.05 8.38
N ASN A 460 -20.43 -7.12 8.49
CA ASN A 460 -19.43 -7.11 9.56
C ASN A 460 -19.59 -5.84 10.38
N ASN A 461 -19.86 -6.00 11.68
CA ASN A 461 -19.94 -4.92 12.66
C ASN A 461 -18.75 -5.05 13.61
N ALA A 462 -17.86 -4.08 13.58
CA ALA A 462 -16.64 -4.09 14.38
C ALA A 462 -16.62 -2.92 15.36
N PHE A 463 -16.23 -3.19 16.60
CA PHE A 463 -15.97 -2.20 17.64
C PHE A 463 -14.56 -2.38 18.15
N PHE A 464 -13.87 -1.28 18.41
CA PHE A 464 -12.52 -1.34 18.95
C PHE A 464 -12.23 -0.20 19.91
N PHE A 465 -11.31 -0.46 20.83
CA PHE A 465 -10.63 0.56 21.61
C PHE A 465 -9.12 0.32 21.57
N GLU A 466 -8.36 1.39 21.65
CA GLU A 466 -6.90 1.36 21.68
C GLU A 466 -6.42 2.48 22.63
N TYR A 467 -5.56 2.12 23.59
CA TYR A 467 -4.95 3.07 24.49
C TYR A 467 -3.43 3.05 24.34
N SER A 468 -2.83 4.22 24.21
CA SER A 468 -1.39 4.41 24.06
C SER A 468 -0.88 5.40 25.08
N ARG A 469 0.19 5.04 25.80
CA ARG A 469 0.79 5.89 26.83
C ARG A 469 2.32 5.79 26.83
N LEU A 470 2.99 6.94 26.89
CA LEU A 470 4.41 7.01 27.18
C LEU A 470 4.60 6.89 28.71
N THR A 471 5.41 5.92 29.12
CA THR A 471 5.78 5.67 30.52
C THR A 471 7.28 5.95 30.72
N PRO A 472 7.78 6.08 31.94
CA PRO A 472 9.22 6.25 32.20
C PRO A 472 10.11 5.15 31.62
N ILE A 473 9.57 3.93 31.47
CA ILE A 473 10.31 2.76 30.97
C ILE A 473 10.09 2.50 29.48
N GLY A 474 9.17 3.21 28.79
CA GLY A 474 8.89 3.05 27.37
C GLY A 474 7.46 3.36 26.99
N GLN A 475 7.15 3.20 25.73
CA GLN A 475 5.82 3.37 25.15
C GLN A 475 5.04 2.07 25.24
N LEU A 476 3.86 2.14 25.87
CA LEU A 476 2.91 1.03 25.93
C LEU A 476 1.70 1.36 25.05
N MET A 477 1.25 0.39 24.24
CA MET A 477 0.00 0.45 23.48
C MET A 477 -0.75 -0.86 23.66
N ALA A 478 -2.01 -0.79 24.05
CA ALA A 478 -2.90 -1.92 24.20
C ALA A 478 -4.22 -1.65 23.47
N GLY A 479 -4.75 -2.63 22.79
CA GLY A 479 -6.00 -2.52 22.05
C GLY A 479 -6.78 -3.84 22.02
N LEU A 480 -8.08 -3.72 21.82
CA LEU A 480 -8.99 -4.85 21.64
C LEU A 480 -10.00 -4.47 20.57
N ARG A 481 -10.17 -5.37 19.60
CA ARG A 481 -11.20 -5.28 18.57
C ARG A 481 -12.12 -6.48 18.67
N TYR A 482 -13.41 -6.23 18.59
CA TYR A 482 -14.46 -7.24 18.50
C TYR A 482 -15.13 -7.12 17.13
N GLU A 483 -15.36 -8.25 16.47
CA GLU A 483 -16.09 -8.31 15.20
C GLU A 483 -17.22 -9.33 15.27
N HIS A 484 -18.40 -8.87 14.87
CA HIS A 484 -19.58 -9.69 14.64
C HIS A 484 -19.85 -9.74 13.14
N VAL A 485 -19.66 -10.91 12.55
CA VAL A 485 -19.84 -11.13 11.11
C VAL A 485 -21.00 -12.09 10.89
N ASN A 486 -21.98 -11.66 10.11
CA ASN A 486 -23.06 -12.49 9.61
C ASN A 486 -22.92 -12.62 8.08
N SER A 487 -22.82 -13.87 7.61
CA SER A 487 -22.64 -14.21 6.20
C SER A 487 -23.79 -15.12 5.77
N ASP A 488 -24.75 -14.57 5.02
CA ASP A 488 -25.88 -15.27 4.45
C ASP A 488 -25.50 -15.81 3.06
N TYR A 489 -25.60 -17.11 2.89
CA TYR A 489 -25.28 -17.81 1.65
C TYR A 489 -26.56 -18.27 0.92
N TYR A 490 -26.63 -18.00 -0.37
CA TYR A 490 -27.72 -18.45 -1.23
C TYR A 490 -27.11 -19.31 -2.36
N ASP A 491 -27.64 -20.52 -2.53
CA ASP A 491 -27.30 -21.41 -3.64
C ASP A 491 -28.47 -21.47 -4.61
N GLN A 492 -28.23 -21.18 -5.90
CA GLN A 492 -29.28 -21.06 -6.92
C GLN A 492 -30.45 -20.17 -6.49
N GLY A 493 -30.15 -19.09 -5.73
CA GLY A 493 -31.15 -18.16 -5.19
C GLY A 493 -31.87 -18.65 -3.92
N VAL A 494 -31.62 -19.87 -3.46
CA VAL A 494 -32.21 -20.45 -2.24
C VAL A 494 -31.25 -20.26 -1.06
N TYR A 495 -31.76 -19.78 0.08
CA TYR A 495 -30.99 -19.63 1.30
C TYR A 495 -30.45 -20.98 1.80
N SER A 496 -29.14 -21.08 2.01
CA SER A 496 -28.47 -22.27 2.52
C SER A 496 -28.07 -22.09 3.98
N THR A 497 -28.75 -22.80 4.89
CA THR A 497 -28.40 -22.84 6.31
C THR A 497 -27.06 -23.53 6.55
N GLU A 498 -26.67 -24.49 5.70
CA GLU A 498 -25.41 -25.22 5.80
C GLU A 498 -24.20 -24.33 5.55
N HIS A 499 -24.32 -23.40 4.59
CA HIS A 499 -23.23 -22.53 4.18
C HIS A 499 -23.29 -21.14 4.82
N SER A 500 -24.43 -20.73 5.38
CA SER A 500 -24.58 -19.47 6.13
C SER A 500 -23.92 -19.56 7.49
N ARG A 501 -23.31 -18.46 7.97
CA ARG A 501 -22.48 -18.48 9.18
C ARG A 501 -22.50 -17.17 9.92
N THR A 502 -22.35 -17.27 11.24
CA THR A 502 -22.13 -16.14 12.15
C THR A 502 -20.84 -16.35 12.93
N TYR A 503 -20.00 -15.32 12.98
CA TYR A 503 -18.75 -15.34 13.74
C TYR A 503 -18.75 -14.22 14.77
N ASN A 504 -18.26 -14.53 15.97
CA ASN A 504 -17.98 -13.58 17.04
C ASN A 504 -16.51 -13.73 17.43
N GLN A 505 -15.67 -12.74 17.09
CA GLN A 505 -14.23 -12.87 17.24
C GLN A 505 -13.61 -11.67 17.95
N TRP A 506 -12.62 -11.95 18.80
CA TRP A 506 -11.86 -10.95 19.55
C TRP A 506 -10.41 -10.90 19.06
N PHE A 507 -9.91 -9.70 18.86
CA PHE A 507 -8.57 -9.46 18.33
C PHE A 507 -7.80 -8.52 19.26
N PRO A 508 -7.16 -9.06 20.33
CA PRO A 508 -6.30 -8.31 21.23
C PRO A 508 -4.99 -7.92 20.53
N SER A 509 -4.43 -6.78 20.93
CA SER A 509 -3.11 -6.31 20.54
C SER A 509 -2.39 -5.66 21.71
N LEU A 510 -1.08 -5.90 21.84
CA LEU A 510 -0.22 -5.31 22.84
C LEU A 510 1.13 -5.01 22.22
N THR A 511 1.64 -3.78 22.41
CA THR A 511 2.97 -3.37 21.97
C THR A 511 3.66 -2.61 23.08
N PHE A 512 4.88 -3.01 23.38
CA PHE A 512 5.79 -2.29 24.26
C PHE A 512 7.07 -1.94 23.51
N ALA A 513 7.41 -0.65 23.44
CA ALA A 513 8.60 -0.15 22.79
C ALA A 513 9.44 0.65 23.80
N THR A 514 10.74 0.35 23.87
CA THR A 514 11.67 1.01 24.78
C THR A 514 13.02 1.23 24.13
N LYS A 515 13.86 2.03 24.77
CA LYS A 515 15.25 2.22 24.35
C LYS A 515 16.17 1.97 25.54
N ILE A 516 17.04 0.96 25.42
CA ILE A 516 18.05 0.63 26.40
C ILE A 516 19.41 1.09 25.87
N LYS A 517 19.98 2.15 26.46
CA LYS A 517 21.20 2.81 25.96
C LYS A 517 21.01 3.24 24.48
N LYS A 518 21.74 2.62 23.55
CA LYS A 518 21.66 2.89 22.10
C LYS A 518 20.75 1.94 21.34
N VAL A 519 20.23 0.89 22.00
CA VAL A 519 19.40 -0.15 21.37
C VAL A 519 17.94 0.20 21.55
N GLY A 520 17.21 0.39 20.45
CA GLY A 520 15.75 0.43 20.44
C GLY A 520 15.20 -1.00 20.43
N LEU A 521 14.19 -1.27 21.23
CA LEU A 521 13.53 -2.57 21.36
C LEU A 521 12.01 -2.40 21.28
N GLN A 522 11.35 -3.26 20.54
CA GLN A 522 9.89 -3.36 20.50
C GLN A 522 9.48 -4.82 20.57
N LEU A 523 8.65 -5.16 21.53
CA LEU A 523 7.97 -6.43 21.63
C LEU A 523 6.48 -6.22 21.40
N SER A 524 5.87 -7.01 20.53
CA SER A 524 4.45 -6.88 20.24
C SER A 524 3.78 -8.24 20.05
N TYR A 525 2.51 -8.28 20.44
CA TYR A 525 1.58 -9.39 20.21
C TYR A 525 0.32 -8.86 19.52
N SER A 526 -0.23 -9.61 18.57
CA SER A 526 -1.60 -9.38 18.07
C SER A 526 -2.26 -10.66 17.59
N ALA A 527 -3.57 -10.73 17.80
CA ALA A 527 -4.43 -11.68 17.11
C ALA A 527 -5.00 -10.99 15.85
N LYS A 528 -5.02 -11.72 14.74
CA LYS A 528 -5.49 -11.30 13.42
C LYS A 528 -6.33 -12.39 12.77
N THR A 529 -7.02 -12.07 11.69
CA THR A 529 -7.76 -13.07 10.90
C THR A 529 -7.39 -12.99 9.42
N SER A 530 -7.52 -14.12 8.72
CA SER A 530 -7.50 -14.20 7.26
C SER A 530 -8.78 -14.88 6.80
N ARG A 531 -9.67 -14.12 6.18
CA ARG A 531 -10.94 -14.63 5.67
C ARG A 531 -10.74 -15.18 4.27
N PRO A 532 -11.47 -16.26 3.89
CA PRO A 532 -11.48 -16.71 2.50
C PRO A 532 -12.01 -15.60 1.59
N SER A 533 -11.52 -15.54 0.36
CA SER A 533 -12.13 -14.67 -0.66
C SER A 533 -13.53 -15.17 -1.01
N TYR A 534 -14.39 -14.32 -1.55
CA TYR A 534 -15.73 -14.73 -1.94
C TYR A 534 -15.69 -15.79 -3.04
N ARG A 535 -14.73 -15.68 -3.98
CA ARG A 535 -14.50 -16.72 -5.00
C ARG A 535 -14.12 -18.07 -4.40
N GLN A 536 -13.33 -18.09 -3.31
CA GLN A 536 -13.00 -19.34 -2.61
C GLN A 536 -14.21 -19.98 -1.92
N LEU A 537 -15.23 -19.18 -1.58
CA LEU A 537 -16.48 -19.67 -0.95
C LEU A 537 -17.54 -20.13 -1.95
N GLY A 538 -17.34 -19.94 -3.25
CA GLY A 538 -18.30 -20.34 -4.26
C GLY A 538 -18.46 -21.85 -4.39
N THR A 539 -19.60 -22.28 -4.91
CA THR A 539 -19.88 -23.68 -5.29
C THR A 539 -19.53 -23.97 -6.75
N ASN A 540 -19.12 -22.97 -7.51
CA ASN A 540 -18.77 -23.09 -8.93
C ASN A 540 -17.68 -24.13 -9.12
N VAL A 541 -17.87 -25.03 -10.10
CA VAL A 541 -16.84 -25.93 -10.62
C VAL A 541 -16.46 -25.44 -12.02
N GLU A 542 -15.29 -24.80 -12.13
CA GLU A 542 -14.80 -24.25 -13.39
C GLU A 542 -14.01 -25.32 -14.16
N TYR A 543 -14.28 -25.44 -15.46
CA TYR A 543 -13.55 -26.32 -16.35
C TYR A 543 -12.22 -25.68 -16.74
N MET A 544 -11.10 -26.32 -16.39
CA MET A 544 -9.76 -25.87 -16.80
C MET A 544 -9.24 -26.63 -18.02
N ASN A 545 -9.36 -27.95 -17.99
CA ASN A 545 -9.10 -28.89 -19.08
C ASN A 545 -9.75 -30.23 -18.72
N ARG A 546 -9.62 -31.24 -19.60
CA ARG A 546 -10.21 -32.57 -19.45
C ARG A 546 -9.93 -33.23 -18.09
N PHE A 547 -8.76 -32.99 -17.50
CA PHE A 547 -8.30 -33.64 -16.28
C PHE A 547 -8.21 -32.73 -15.08
N THR A 548 -8.51 -31.45 -15.27
CA THR A 548 -8.38 -30.46 -14.19
C THR A 548 -9.61 -29.58 -14.12
N ARG A 549 -10.19 -29.50 -12.94
CA ARG A 549 -11.27 -28.59 -12.57
C ARG A 549 -10.80 -27.70 -11.43
N GLN A 550 -11.40 -26.55 -11.28
CA GLN A 550 -11.18 -25.67 -10.14
C GLN A 550 -12.52 -25.40 -9.45
N SER A 551 -12.54 -25.46 -8.12
CA SER A 551 -13.75 -25.21 -7.34
C SER A 551 -13.43 -24.41 -6.10
N GLY A 552 -14.38 -23.58 -5.68
CA GLY A 552 -14.39 -23.04 -4.34
C GLY A 552 -14.77 -24.11 -3.30
N ASN A 553 -14.85 -23.67 -2.05
CA ASN A 553 -15.29 -24.50 -0.93
C ASN A 553 -16.08 -23.62 0.05
N PRO A 554 -17.41 -23.68 0.04
CA PRO A 554 -18.25 -22.87 0.91
C PRO A 554 -18.13 -23.26 2.41
N THR A 555 -17.47 -24.39 2.72
CA THR A 555 -17.25 -24.82 4.09
C THR A 555 -16.01 -24.22 4.75
N LEU A 556 -15.24 -23.40 4.03
CA LEU A 556 -14.03 -22.76 4.57
C LEU A 556 -14.33 -21.85 5.76
N LYS A 557 -13.50 -21.96 6.78
CA LYS A 557 -13.53 -21.13 7.99
C LYS A 557 -12.44 -20.07 7.93
N PRO A 558 -12.67 -18.86 8.49
CA PRO A 558 -11.61 -17.88 8.65
C PRO A 558 -10.43 -18.46 9.44
N ALA A 559 -9.22 -18.17 8.99
CA ALA A 559 -8.01 -18.48 9.73
C ALA A 559 -7.78 -17.43 10.83
N THR A 560 -7.28 -17.85 11.99
CA THR A 560 -6.85 -16.96 13.08
C THR A 560 -5.33 -17.02 13.21
N LEU A 561 -4.69 -15.84 13.25
CA LEU A 561 -3.25 -15.69 13.33
C LEU A 561 -2.86 -15.05 14.66
N HIS A 562 -2.09 -15.74 15.49
CA HIS A 562 -1.45 -15.20 16.67
C HIS A 562 -0.01 -14.85 16.36
N ASN A 563 0.34 -13.59 16.48
CA ASN A 563 1.63 -13.05 16.05
C ASN A 563 2.40 -12.49 17.24
N ILE A 564 3.64 -12.92 17.43
CA ILE A 564 4.62 -12.32 18.34
C ILE A 564 5.74 -11.76 17.50
N SER A 565 6.10 -10.49 17.70
CA SER A 565 7.17 -9.82 16.96
C SER A 565 8.12 -9.11 17.90
N LEU A 566 9.41 -9.38 17.75
CA LEU A 566 10.51 -8.65 18.36
C LEU A 566 11.24 -7.86 17.28
N VAL A 567 11.34 -6.55 17.45
CA VAL A 567 12.14 -5.64 16.61
C VAL A 567 13.23 -5.03 17.47
N SER A 568 14.47 -5.11 17.02
CA SER A 568 15.62 -4.46 17.65
C SER A 568 16.36 -3.60 16.64
N ASN A 569 16.66 -2.36 17.00
CA ASN A 569 17.42 -1.44 16.15
C ASN A 569 18.63 -0.90 16.92
N TRP A 570 19.81 -1.08 16.33
CA TRP A 570 21.06 -0.56 16.86
C TRP A 570 21.93 -0.02 15.73
N ASP A 571 22.13 1.29 15.72
CA ASP A 571 22.92 2.01 14.72
C ASP A 571 22.54 1.69 13.27
N ILE A 572 23.36 0.93 12.53
CA ILE A 572 23.11 0.50 11.15
C ILE A 572 22.32 -0.81 11.08
N PHE A 573 22.16 -1.52 12.20
CA PHE A 573 21.57 -2.84 12.24
C PHE A 573 20.11 -2.80 12.71
N THR A 574 19.28 -3.57 12.04
CA THR A 574 17.91 -3.87 12.48
C THR A 574 17.70 -5.37 12.46
N PHE A 575 17.32 -5.94 13.58
CA PHE A 575 16.96 -7.35 13.71
C PHE A 575 15.46 -7.49 13.95
N VAL A 576 14.84 -8.46 13.29
CA VAL A 576 13.41 -8.78 13.50
C VAL A 576 13.24 -10.29 13.62
N ALA A 577 12.49 -10.70 14.63
CA ALA A 577 12.00 -12.05 14.80
C ALA A 577 10.47 -12.04 14.87
N ASN A 578 9.83 -12.73 13.95
CA ASN A 578 8.38 -12.88 13.90
C ASN A 578 8.00 -14.35 14.06
N TYR A 579 7.22 -14.68 15.08
CA TYR A 579 6.59 -15.98 15.21
C TYR A 579 5.10 -15.82 14.96
N THR A 580 4.56 -16.62 14.04
CA THR A 580 3.14 -16.63 13.68
C THR A 580 2.59 -18.04 13.86
N GLN A 581 1.61 -18.20 14.74
CA GLN A 581 0.80 -19.42 14.85
C GLN A 581 -0.52 -19.18 14.12
N THR A 582 -0.76 -19.92 13.04
CA THR A 582 -2.01 -19.84 12.29
C THR A 582 -2.89 -21.05 12.61
N HIS A 583 -4.13 -20.81 13.03
CA HIS A 583 -5.18 -21.80 13.16
C HIS A 583 -6.13 -21.73 11.97
N ASN A 584 -6.61 -22.87 11.49
CA ASN A 584 -7.47 -22.98 10.30
C ASN A 584 -6.86 -22.35 9.05
N LYS A 585 -5.56 -22.52 8.84
CA LYS A 585 -4.88 -22.00 7.65
C LYS A 585 -5.55 -22.51 6.37
N ILE A 586 -5.90 -21.60 5.46
CA ILE A 586 -6.47 -21.94 4.14
C ILE A 586 -5.32 -22.17 3.17
N MET A 587 -5.29 -23.34 2.52
CA MET A 587 -4.28 -23.69 1.51
C MET A 587 -4.94 -24.38 0.33
N HIS A 588 -4.29 -24.34 -0.84
CA HIS A 588 -4.66 -25.13 -2.01
C HIS A 588 -4.55 -26.62 -1.73
N TRP A 589 -5.54 -27.37 -2.21
CA TRP A 589 -5.61 -28.82 -2.03
C TRP A 589 -6.24 -29.48 -3.23
N ASN A 590 -5.50 -30.42 -3.83
CA ASN A 590 -6.01 -31.20 -4.96
C ASN A 590 -6.75 -32.41 -4.43
N GLU A 591 -7.93 -32.67 -4.98
CA GLU A 591 -8.78 -33.79 -4.65
C GLU A 591 -9.11 -34.58 -5.92
N GLN A 592 -9.21 -35.90 -5.80
CA GLN A 592 -9.69 -36.76 -6.86
C GLN A 592 -11.20 -36.63 -7.00
N GLU A 593 -11.73 -36.59 -8.21
CA GLU A 593 -13.15 -36.44 -8.44
C GLU A 593 -13.83 -37.80 -8.70
N GLY A 594 -14.58 -38.24 -7.68
CA GLY A 594 -15.38 -39.46 -7.79
C GLY A 594 -14.53 -40.71 -8.07
N VAL A 595 -15.02 -41.58 -8.95
CA VAL A 595 -14.35 -42.84 -9.39
C VAL A 595 -13.34 -42.63 -10.51
N ASN A 596 -13.26 -41.44 -11.09
CA ASN A 596 -12.31 -41.12 -12.16
C ASN A 596 -10.91 -40.86 -11.58
N GLU A 597 -10.03 -41.82 -11.76
CA GLU A 597 -8.69 -41.80 -11.15
C GLU A 597 -7.83 -40.62 -11.58
N ASN A 598 -8.01 -40.09 -12.80
CA ASN A 598 -7.15 -39.04 -13.38
C ASN A 598 -7.78 -37.64 -13.44
N ILE A 599 -9.02 -37.46 -12.93
CA ILE A 599 -9.64 -36.13 -12.84
C ILE A 599 -9.35 -35.50 -11.48
N THR A 600 -8.77 -34.33 -11.51
CA THR A 600 -8.34 -33.57 -10.34
C THR A 600 -9.17 -32.31 -10.19
N THR A 601 -9.70 -32.06 -9.01
CA THR A 601 -10.30 -30.77 -8.65
C THR A 601 -9.38 -30.01 -7.72
N LEU A 602 -8.94 -28.82 -8.16
CA LEU A 602 -8.22 -27.84 -7.34
C LEU A 602 -9.22 -27.16 -6.41
N ARG A 603 -9.06 -27.34 -5.12
CA ARG A 603 -9.89 -26.72 -4.07
C ARG A 603 -9.06 -26.00 -3.03
N TYR A 604 -9.74 -25.49 -2.01
CA TYR A 604 -9.14 -24.93 -0.82
C TYR A 604 -9.61 -25.73 0.40
N ARG A 605 -8.70 -25.90 1.39
CA ARG A 605 -8.98 -26.62 2.61
C ARG A 605 -8.38 -25.89 3.81
N ASN A 606 -9.03 -26.01 4.98
CA ASN A 606 -8.48 -25.54 6.25
C ASN A 606 -7.55 -26.57 6.87
N PHE A 607 -6.39 -26.10 7.33
CA PHE A 607 -5.41 -26.89 8.10
C PHE A 607 -5.34 -26.38 9.53
N LYS A 608 -5.34 -27.29 10.48
CA LYS A 608 -5.54 -26.98 11.89
C LYS A 608 -4.49 -25.99 12.42
N ASN A 609 -3.22 -26.23 12.17
CA ASN A 609 -2.12 -25.46 12.72
C ASN A 609 -0.98 -25.30 11.69
N LEU A 610 -0.45 -24.08 11.58
CA LEU A 610 0.77 -23.78 10.82
C LEU A 610 1.61 -22.76 11.61
N PRO A 611 2.59 -23.20 12.42
CA PRO A 611 3.58 -22.31 13.04
C PRO A 611 4.68 -21.94 12.05
N VAL A 612 5.03 -20.65 12.01
CA VAL A 612 6.08 -20.09 11.15
C VAL A 612 6.95 -19.14 11.94
N LEU A 613 8.27 -19.32 11.90
CA LEU A 613 9.25 -18.37 12.41
C LEU A 613 9.96 -17.71 11.24
N THR A 614 10.00 -16.38 11.25
CA THR A 614 10.77 -15.58 10.29
C THR A 614 11.77 -14.72 11.05
N LEU A 615 13.04 -14.84 10.71
CA LEU A 615 14.13 -14.02 11.20
C LEU A 615 14.64 -13.13 10.08
N SER A 616 14.96 -11.88 10.39
CA SER A 616 15.57 -10.95 9.43
C SER A 616 16.61 -10.07 10.09
N LEU A 617 17.74 -9.87 9.42
CA LEU A 617 18.80 -8.95 9.79
C LEU A 617 19.04 -7.98 8.64
N THR A 618 18.94 -6.69 8.92
CA THR A 618 19.23 -5.62 7.98
C THR A 618 20.47 -4.87 8.44
N ALA A 619 21.40 -4.59 7.52
CA ALA A 619 22.52 -3.67 7.70
C ALA A 619 22.47 -2.58 6.63
N ALA A 620 22.45 -1.30 7.04
CA ALA A 620 22.32 -0.16 6.13
C ALA A 620 23.35 0.97 6.46
N PRO A 621 24.65 0.74 6.18
CA PRO A 621 25.69 1.77 6.34
C PRO A 621 25.59 2.81 5.20
N ARG A 622 26.43 3.86 5.31
CA ARG A 622 26.75 4.79 4.22
C ARG A 622 28.26 4.99 4.14
N ILE A 623 28.80 4.88 2.94
CA ILE A 623 30.24 4.96 2.65
C ILE A 623 30.42 5.96 1.52
N GLY A 624 30.62 7.24 1.85
CA GLY A 624 30.72 8.31 0.85
C GLY A 624 29.46 8.45 0.00
N VAL A 625 29.58 8.26 -1.31
CA VAL A 625 28.49 8.27 -2.28
C VAL A 625 27.67 6.98 -2.27
N TRP A 626 28.18 5.90 -1.70
CA TRP A 626 27.57 4.58 -1.69
C TRP A 626 26.74 4.35 -0.42
N SER A 627 25.49 3.96 -0.59
CA SER A 627 24.54 3.63 0.46
C SER A 627 24.04 2.19 0.25
N PRO A 628 24.80 1.17 0.70
CA PRO A 628 24.34 -0.22 0.62
C PRO A 628 23.30 -0.53 1.69
N GLN A 629 22.39 -1.45 1.37
CA GLN A 629 21.48 -2.07 2.31
C GLN A 629 21.44 -3.57 2.07
N LEU A 630 21.89 -4.33 3.04
CA LEU A 630 21.87 -5.79 3.01
C LEU A 630 20.78 -6.29 3.95
N ILE A 631 19.85 -7.10 3.44
CA ILE A 631 18.81 -7.78 4.21
C ILE A 631 19.00 -9.27 4.05
N LEU A 632 19.23 -9.96 5.15
CA LEU A 632 19.24 -11.42 5.23
C LEU A 632 17.94 -11.85 5.90
N PHE A 633 17.29 -12.89 5.40
CA PHE A 633 16.14 -13.47 6.07
C PHE A 633 16.14 -14.98 6.00
N CYS A 634 15.50 -15.60 7.00
CA CYS A 634 15.24 -17.03 7.07
C CYS A 634 13.80 -17.22 7.53
N GLN A 635 13.05 -18.06 6.83
CA GLN A 635 11.71 -18.47 7.21
C GLN A 635 11.70 -19.99 7.38
N LYS A 636 11.20 -20.45 8.51
CA LYS A 636 10.98 -21.88 8.79
C LYS A 636 9.56 -22.07 9.31
N GLN A 637 8.89 -23.06 8.76
CA GLN A 637 7.63 -23.58 9.27
C GLN A 637 7.84 -24.96 9.89
N TRP A 638 6.90 -25.40 10.73
CA TRP A 638 6.82 -26.77 11.22
C TRP A 638 5.47 -27.30 10.79
N PHE A 639 5.47 -28.06 9.70
CA PHE A 639 4.25 -28.53 9.08
C PHE A 639 4.47 -29.88 8.40
N ASP A 640 3.52 -30.76 8.55
CA ASP A 640 3.47 -32.06 7.87
C ASP A 640 2.05 -32.33 7.36
N ILE A 641 1.97 -33.13 6.34
CA ILE A 641 0.72 -33.65 5.79
C ILE A 641 0.79 -35.18 5.73
N GLU A 642 -0.36 -35.82 5.68
CA GLU A 642 -0.43 -37.22 5.31
C GLU A 642 -0.33 -37.32 3.78
N ARG A 643 0.63 -38.12 3.28
CA ARG A 643 0.83 -38.36 1.88
C ARG A 643 1.05 -39.84 1.63
N LEU A 644 0.18 -40.45 0.79
CA LEU A 644 0.23 -41.88 0.46
C LEU A 644 0.30 -42.78 1.71
N GLY A 645 -0.49 -42.43 2.75
CA GLY A 645 -0.55 -43.19 4.01
C GLY A 645 0.64 -42.98 4.94
N SER A 646 1.54 -42.06 4.65
CA SER A 646 2.72 -41.77 5.47
C SER A 646 2.83 -40.29 5.79
N LYS A 647 3.46 -39.96 6.92
CA LYS A 647 3.76 -38.57 7.31
C LYS A 647 4.83 -37.99 6.35
N PHE A 648 4.50 -36.83 5.75
CA PHE A 648 5.39 -36.12 4.84
C PHE A 648 5.74 -34.75 5.42
N ASP A 649 7.03 -34.54 5.72
CA ASP A 649 7.54 -33.32 6.34
C ASP A 649 7.71 -32.18 5.32
N LEU A 650 7.12 -31.04 5.61
CA LEU A 650 7.13 -29.81 4.82
C LEU A 650 7.84 -28.65 5.55
N SER A 651 8.84 -28.94 6.38
CA SER A 651 9.49 -27.98 7.28
C SER A 651 10.82 -27.40 6.77
N LYS A 652 11.19 -27.64 5.49
CA LYS A 652 12.45 -27.17 4.90
C LYS A 652 12.50 -25.64 4.83
N PRO A 653 13.51 -24.98 5.47
CA PRO A 653 13.57 -23.53 5.55
C PRO A 653 13.84 -22.87 4.20
N ILE A 654 13.40 -21.61 4.06
CA ILE A 654 13.70 -20.71 2.95
C ILE A 654 14.65 -19.62 3.46
N TRP A 655 15.73 -19.38 2.73
CA TRP A 655 16.69 -18.31 2.97
C TRP A 655 16.57 -17.26 1.88
N GLY A 656 16.82 -16.01 2.22
CA GLY A 656 16.86 -14.96 1.21
C GLY A 656 17.85 -13.86 1.53
N ILE A 657 18.33 -13.25 0.44
CA ILE A 657 19.22 -12.10 0.45
C ILE A 657 18.59 -11.03 -0.41
N LEU A 658 18.43 -9.82 0.15
CA LEU A 658 18.22 -8.61 -0.62
C LEU A 658 19.42 -7.70 -0.42
N TRP A 659 20.03 -7.27 -1.53
CA TRP A 659 21.14 -6.34 -1.50
C TRP A 659 20.85 -5.17 -2.44
N ASN A 660 20.46 -4.07 -1.84
CA ASN A 660 20.19 -2.81 -2.53
C ASN A 660 21.42 -1.91 -2.42
N ASN A 661 21.81 -1.26 -3.50
CA ASN A 661 22.89 -0.28 -3.49
C ASN A 661 22.40 0.97 -4.20
N THR A 662 22.59 2.12 -3.55
CA THR A 662 22.36 3.43 -4.14
C THR A 662 23.66 4.20 -4.16
N PHE A 663 24.01 4.72 -5.32
CA PHE A 663 25.17 5.57 -5.54
C PHE A 663 24.68 6.99 -5.89
N ASP A 664 24.87 7.93 -4.96
CA ASP A 664 24.45 9.34 -5.09
C ASP A 664 25.67 10.17 -5.56
N PHE A 665 25.78 10.38 -6.86
CA PHE A 665 26.87 11.15 -7.45
C PHE A 665 26.52 12.63 -7.50
N LYS A 666 27.51 13.46 -7.83
CA LYS A 666 27.32 14.88 -8.08
C LYS A 666 26.36 15.13 -9.25
N ASP A 667 25.85 16.34 -9.37
CA ASP A 667 24.98 16.79 -10.49
C ASP A 667 23.70 15.97 -10.65
N ASN A 668 23.14 15.48 -9.53
CA ASN A 668 21.87 14.70 -9.48
C ASN A 668 21.87 13.44 -10.35
N TRP A 669 23.01 12.76 -10.48
CA TRP A 669 23.12 11.41 -10.99
C TRP A 669 22.94 10.40 -9.86
N ILE A 670 22.06 9.43 -10.04
CA ILE A 670 21.86 8.31 -9.11
C ILE A 670 21.94 7.02 -9.89
N ALA A 671 22.78 6.09 -9.43
CA ALA A 671 22.76 4.72 -9.92
C ALA A 671 22.28 3.78 -8.81
N GLU A 672 21.47 2.79 -9.18
CA GLU A 672 20.94 1.81 -8.25
C GLU A 672 21.16 0.39 -8.78
N THR A 673 21.52 -0.51 -7.87
CA THR A 673 21.49 -1.95 -8.14
C THR A 673 20.68 -2.66 -7.07
N ARG A 674 19.95 -3.68 -7.46
CA ARG A 674 19.19 -4.52 -6.56
C ARG A 674 19.36 -5.99 -6.91
N LEU A 675 19.91 -6.75 -5.96
CA LEU A 675 20.02 -8.21 -6.03
C LEU A 675 19.02 -8.81 -5.05
N LYS A 676 18.17 -9.72 -5.52
CA LYS A 676 17.31 -10.56 -4.69
C LYS A 676 17.58 -12.01 -4.99
N VAL A 677 17.99 -12.75 -3.97
CA VAL A 677 18.17 -14.21 -4.03
C VAL A 677 17.20 -14.86 -3.06
N THR A 678 16.51 -15.91 -3.51
CA THR A 678 15.64 -16.73 -2.65
C THR A 678 16.03 -18.20 -2.87
N SER A 679 16.35 -18.88 -1.79
CA SER A 679 16.77 -20.28 -1.84
C SER A 679 15.61 -21.23 -2.15
N LYS A 680 15.93 -22.47 -2.46
CA LYS A 680 15.04 -23.61 -2.33
C LYS A 680 14.48 -23.69 -0.90
N GLY A 681 13.30 -24.28 -0.73
CA GLY A 681 12.68 -24.50 0.58
C GLY A 681 11.19 -24.68 0.43
N ILE A 682 10.46 -24.68 1.54
CA ILE A 682 9.02 -24.98 1.54
C ILE A 682 8.26 -23.88 2.27
N ALA A 683 7.18 -23.41 1.65
CA ALA A 683 6.18 -22.55 2.24
C ALA A 683 4.80 -23.17 2.07
N GLU A 684 4.08 -23.33 3.18
CA GLU A 684 2.81 -24.06 3.21
C GLU A 684 3.01 -25.51 2.70
N ASN A 685 2.25 -25.93 1.68
CA ASN A 685 2.42 -27.23 1.03
C ASN A 685 3.14 -27.13 -0.33
N THR A 686 3.86 -26.03 -0.57
CA THR A 686 4.55 -25.74 -1.84
C THR A 686 6.07 -25.69 -1.64
N GLU A 687 6.80 -26.49 -2.38
CA GLU A 687 8.27 -26.51 -2.41
C GLU A 687 8.79 -25.62 -3.55
N LEU A 688 9.68 -24.68 -3.24
CA LEU A 688 10.53 -23.98 -4.19
C LEU A 688 11.69 -24.90 -4.56
N THR A 689 11.74 -25.43 -5.78
CA THR A 689 12.73 -26.43 -6.19
C THR A 689 14.02 -25.83 -6.73
N ARG A 690 14.02 -24.53 -7.07
CA ARG A 690 15.19 -23.79 -7.55
C ARG A 690 15.44 -22.54 -6.73
N THR A 691 16.70 -22.15 -6.63
CA THR A 691 17.09 -20.83 -6.15
C THR A 691 16.81 -19.81 -7.23
N THR A 692 16.06 -18.77 -6.91
CA THR A 692 15.77 -17.64 -7.82
C THR A 692 16.72 -16.49 -7.53
N CYS A 693 17.09 -15.74 -8.59
CA CYS A 693 18.00 -14.61 -8.50
C CYS A 693 17.54 -13.52 -9.45
N ALA A 694 17.08 -12.39 -8.92
CA ALA A 694 16.76 -11.21 -9.70
C ALA A 694 17.82 -10.13 -9.50
N PHE A 695 18.39 -9.62 -10.60
CA PHE A 695 19.32 -8.49 -10.57
C PHE A 695 18.77 -7.36 -11.43
N ASN A 696 18.55 -6.21 -10.80
CA ASN A 696 18.06 -4.99 -11.43
C ASN A 696 19.14 -3.90 -11.36
N PHE A 697 19.22 -3.09 -12.41
CA PHE A 697 20.11 -1.95 -12.48
C PHE A 697 19.36 -0.75 -13.06
N SER A 698 19.61 0.44 -12.54
CA SER A 698 19.08 1.68 -13.12
C SER A 698 20.00 2.87 -12.89
N VAL A 699 19.90 3.85 -13.80
CA VAL A 699 20.54 5.15 -13.69
C VAL A 699 19.49 6.22 -13.89
N ARG A 700 19.46 7.18 -12.97
CA ARG A 700 18.58 8.35 -13.01
C ARG A 700 19.39 9.63 -13.10
N LYS A 701 18.95 10.54 -13.94
CA LYS A 701 19.42 11.93 -14.02
C LYS A 701 18.26 12.89 -13.81
N ALA A 702 18.43 13.85 -12.92
CA ALA A 702 17.46 14.91 -12.71
C ALA A 702 17.98 16.25 -13.28
N PHE A 703 17.07 17.03 -13.84
CA PHE A 703 17.28 18.32 -14.48
C PHE A 703 16.29 19.35 -13.91
N LEU A 704 16.49 20.63 -14.21
CA LEU A 704 15.57 21.73 -13.86
C LEU A 704 15.20 21.74 -12.37
N ASN A 705 16.17 21.60 -11.47
CA ASN A 705 15.96 21.52 -10.04
C ASN A 705 14.97 20.39 -9.66
N ASP A 706 15.20 19.19 -10.21
CA ASP A 706 14.41 17.97 -10.01
C ASP A 706 12.96 18.03 -10.55
N ARG A 707 12.63 19.02 -11.40
CA ARG A 707 11.34 19.06 -12.09
C ARG A 707 11.25 18.05 -13.23
N LEU A 708 12.34 17.81 -13.95
CA LEU A 708 12.44 16.84 -15.02
C LEU A 708 13.40 15.73 -14.59
N SER A 709 13.03 14.47 -14.76
CA SER A 709 13.95 13.36 -14.56
C SER A 709 13.80 12.30 -15.63
N VAL A 710 14.92 11.69 -15.98
CA VAL A 710 15.03 10.55 -16.89
C VAL A 710 15.63 9.39 -16.11
N THR A 711 15.02 8.23 -16.18
CA THR A 711 15.54 6.98 -15.61
C THR A 711 15.65 5.95 -16.72
N VAL A 712 16.80 5.30 -16.82
CA VAL A 712 17.03 4.17 -17.73
C VAL A 712 17.44 2.98 -16.87
N GLY A 713 16.90 1.80 -17.13
CA GLY A 713 17.22 0.63 -16.33
C GLY A 713 16.88 -0.68 -17.00
N VAL A 714 17.24 -1.75 -16.30
CA VAL A 714 16.93 -3.13 -16.67
C VAL A 714 16.48 -3.89 -15.43
N ASN A 715 15.39 -4.61 -15.56
CA ASN A 715 14.86 -5.55 -14.56
C ASN A 715 15.32 -6.96 -14.93
N ASP A 716 15.60 -7.78 -13.91
CA ASP A 716 15.99 -9.20 -14.02
C ASP A 716 17.00 -9.48 -15.16
N LEU A 717 18.11 -8.73 -15.17
CA LEU A 717 19.13 -8.78 -16.20
C LEU A 717 19.55 -10.21 -16.60
N PHE A 718 19.59 -11.13 -15.63
CA PHE A 718 20.03 -12.50 -15.83
C PHE A 718 18.89 -13.49 -16.15
N ASN A 719 17.62 -13.05 -16.17
CA ASN A 719 16.43 -13.87 -16.41
C ASN A 719 16.40 -15.14 -15.54
N ARG A 720 16.56 -14.96 -14.21
CA ARG A 720 16.67 -16.06 -13.23
C ARG A 720 15.53 -16.08 -12.22
N THR A 721 14.39 -15.45 -12.54
CA THR A 721 13.21 -15.41 -11.65
C THR A 721 12.12 -16.41 -12.01
N ALA A 722 12.37 -17.26 -13.03
CA ALA A 722 11.45 -18.34 -13.38
C ALA A 722 10.99 -19.13 -12.15
N ASN A 723 9.68 -19.38 -12.06
CA ASN A 723 9.08 -20.06 -10.94
C ASN A 723 9.08 -21.57 -11.15
N HIS A 724 9.75 -22.31 -10.26
CA HIS A 724 9.79 -23.77 -10.28
C HIS A 724 9.30 -24.27 -8.93
N VAL A 725 8.07 -24.75 -8.87
CA VAL A 725 7.44 -25.18 -7.63
C VAL A 725 6.83 -26.57 -7.75
N ILE A 726 6.71 -27.24 -6.60
CA ILE A 726 5.97 -28.48 -6.45
C ILE A 726 4.94 -28.27 -5.34
N LEU A 727 3.67 -28.46 -5.68
CA LEU A 727 2.57 -28.52 -4.73
C LEU A 727 2.34 -29.98 -4.33
N TYR A 728 2.36 -30.24 -3.01
CA TYR A 728 2.10 -31.55 -2.44
C TYR A 728 0.73 -31.59 -1.77
N THR A 729 -0.02 -32.66 -2.07
CA THR A 729 -1.25 -33.02 -1.35
C THR A 729 -1.24 -34.51 -1.06
N ASN A 730 -2.33 -35.12 -0.60
CA ASN A 730 -2.35 -36.53 -0.18
C ASN A 730 -1.74 -37.47 -1.25
N ASN A 731 -2.42 -37.62 -2.38
CA ASN A 731 -2.00 -38.51 -3.48
C ASN A 731 -1.63 -37.78 -4.77
N PHE A 732 -1.51 -36.44 -4.71
CA PHE A 732 -1.12 -35.61 -5.85
C PHE A 732 0.23 -34.95 -5.63
N LYS A 733 0.96 -34.78 -6.72
CA LYS A 733 2.17 -33.96 -6.81
C LYS A 733 2.07 -33.14 -8.08
N THR A 734 1.91 -31.83 -7.95
CA THR A 734 1.81 -30.93 -9.09
C THR A 734 3.08 -30.11 -9.20
N SER A 735 3.87 -30.37 -10.25
CA SER A 735 5.08 -29.61 -10.57
C SER A 735 4.74 -28.51 -11.57
N VAL A 736 5.09 -27.26 -11.28
CA VAL A 736 4.89 -26.12 -12.15
C VAL A 736 6.22 -25.45 -12.45
N ASN A 737 6.57 -25.37 -13.73
CA ASN A 737 7.68 -24.61 -14.24
C ASN A 737 7.12 -23.48 -15.09
N GLN A 738 7.23 -22.24 -14.60
CA GLN A 738 6.67 -21.07 -15.25
C GLN A 738 7.76 -20.05 -15.56
N GLU A 739 7.84 -19.66 -16.82
CA GLU A 739 8.69 -18.60 -17.33
C GLU A 739 7.79 -17.44 -17.75
N TYR A 740 8.05 -16.26 -17.25
CA TYR A 740 7.34 -15.03 -17.58
C TYR A 740 8.32 -13.93 -17.94
N ASP A 741 7.81 -12.91 -18.62
CA ASP A 741 8.60 -11.77 -19.08
C ASP A 741 9.05 -10.89 -17.90
N SER A 742 10.09 -11.34 -17.20
CA SER A 742 10.67 -10.63 -16.05
C SER A 742 11.85 -9.74 -16.44
N ARG A 743 12.54 -10.05 -17.56
CA ARG A 743 13.67 -9.27 -18.04
C ARG A 743 13.16 -8.17 -18.98
N GLN A 744 13.29 -6.92 -18.54
CA GLN A 744 12.80 -5.76 -19.29
C GLN A 744 13.79 -4.61 -19.18
N ALA A 745 14.21 -4.06 -20.30
CA ALA A 745 14.83 -2.73 -20.36
C ALA A 745 13.73 -1.66 -20.31
N TYR A 746 13.98 -0.55 -19.65
CA TYR A 746 12.99 0.52 -19.56
C TYR A 746 13.57 1.91 -19.55
N VAL A 747 12.76 2.85 -20.02
CA VAL A 747 13.01 4.29 -19.92
C VAL A 747 11.78 4.93 -19.27
N THR A 748 12.02 5.78 -18.27
CA THR A 748 10.98 6.59 -17.63
C THR A 748 11.34 8.07 -17.74
N LEU A 749 10.41 8.86 -18.24
CA LEU A 749 10.45 10.31 -18.26
C LEU A 749 9.40 10.84 -17.29
N ARG A 750 9.77 11.78 -16.42
CA ARG A 750 8.85 12.43 -15.49
C ARG A 750 9.07 13.93 -15.46
N TYR A 751 7.97 14.69 -15.54
CA TYR A 751 7.98 16.14 -15.40
C TYR A 751 6.95 16.60 -14.37
N LYS A 752 7.33 17.57 -13.52
CA LYS A 752 6.54 18.06 -12.40
C LYS A 752 6.47 19.58 -12.41
N PHE A 753 5.28 20.11 -12.21
CA PHE A 753 5.07 21.55 -12.09
C PHE A 753 4.16 21.83 -10.89
N ASN A 754 4.59 22.68 -9.96
CA ASN A 754 3.86 23.15 -8.78
C ASN A 754 3.16 22.01 -8.00
N THR A 755 3.85 20.87 -7.83
CA THR A 755 3.34 19.75 -7.04
C THR A 755 3.48 20.05 -5.55
N ALA A 756 2.41 19.83 -4.77
CA ALA A 756 2.39 20.01 -3.33
C ALA A 756 1.62 18.85 -2.66
N ARG A 757 1.68 18.78 -1.33
CA ARG A 757 0.98 17.77 -0.55
C ARG A 757 -0.52 17.85 -0.77
N SER A 758 -1.19 16.71 -1.00
CA SER A 758 -2.65 16.65 -1.11
C SER A 758 -3.34 17.04 0.21
N LYS A 759 -4.42 17.80 0.10
CA LYS A 759 -5.31 18.18 1.22
C LYS A 759 -6.33 17.08 1.56
N TYR A 760 -6.48 16.06 0.73
CA TYR A 760 -7.39 14.94 1.00
C TYR A 760 -6.90 14.11 2.20
N LYS A 761 -7.75 13.93 3.24
CA LYS A 761 -7.39 13.30 4.53
C LYS A 761 -8.13 11.99 4.82
N GLY A 762 -9.00 11.49 3.94
CA GLY A 762 -9.79 10.28 4.19
C GLY A 762 -8.93 9.05 4.50
N THR A 763 -9.23 8.34 5.59
CA THR A 763 -8.51 7.12 6.01
C THR A 763 -9.13 5.85 5.43
N GLY A 764 -10.34 5.94 4.86
CA GLY A 764 -11.10 4.85 4.24
C GLY A 764 -11.80 3.94 5.25
N ALA A 765 -12.86 3.26 4.79
CA ALA A 765 -13.65 2.29 5.54
C ALA A 765 -13.70 0.94 4.79
N GLY A 766 -13.65 -0.21 5.52
CA GLY A 766 -13.90 -1.55 5.00
C GLY A 766 -13.04 -2.02 3.81
N GLN A 767 -11.93 -1.39 3.55
CA GLN A 767 -11.12 -1.67 2.35
C GLN A 767 -10.41 -3.02 2.37
N SER A 768 -10.28 -3.65 3.53
CA SER A 768 -9.80 -5.01 3.68
C SER A 768 -10.82 -6.03 3.17
N GLU A 769 -12.11 -5.75 3.33
CA GLU A 769 -13.18 -6.57 2.75
C GLU A 769 -13.17 -6.50 1.22
N ARG A 770 -12.91 -5.33 0.66
CA ARG A 770 -12.77 -5.16 -0.79
C ARG A 770 -11.68 -6.04 -1.44
N LYS A 771 -10.64 -6.42 -0.70
CA LYS A 771 -9.59 -7.32 -1.20
C LYS A 771 -10.04 -8.78 -1.33
N ARG A 772 -11.24 -9.12 -0.87
CA ARG A 772 -11.81 -10.47 -0.96
C ARG A 772 -12.61 -10.71 -2.24
N PHE A 773 -12.80 -9.68 -3.05
CA PHE A 773 -13.46 -9.74 -4.37
C PHE A 773 -12.64 -10.47 -5.41
#